data_8b002fab625d3776ff6540f5a244309e
#
_entry.id   8b002fab625d3776ff6540f5a244309e
#
_cell.length_a   1.000
_cell.length_b   1.000
_cell.length_c   1.000
_cell.angle_alpha   90.00
_cell.angle_beta   90.00
_cell.angle_gamma   90.00
#
_symmetry.space_group_name_H-M   'P 1'
#
loop_
_entity.id
_entity.type
_entity.pdbx_description
1 polymer ?
#
loop_
_entity_poly.entity_id
_entity_poly.type
_entity_poly.pdbx_seq_one_letter_code
_entity_poly.pdbx_strand_id
1 'polypeptide(L)'
;MLRLCILMFFGFSPVLLAMGKVESKSNGSCIACHQQQAKHWQTSDHAKAMAVATSEAVLGDFSDTHARHHGQKVRFYRKGKQFFADVSYDKSDKHPGKSIQTFEVKYSFGHYPLQQYLVDTGKGKLHVLPFAWDSRPNSEGGQRWYHNYQNEEIPPNDRLHWRQPLQNWNGMCADCHSDGLERNYSLSKQSFNTQWDNINVGCLSCHGDMSDHASTYASNKKVSATTGKQELTDNPMIRKDKGMWQRLPGAKMASWQGEPRDNQFMETCYACHSLRSPLTDGISPSDKFLDQFSPQLINAPVYHVDGQIKEEVYVYGSFMQSKMYSAGVNCLDCHDSHTMKLKAQGNGLCLQCHSPEHFNTSNHLNHQAGTLGSNCVDCHMPQTRYMGVDDRRDHSFSIPRPALSQSLGTPNACNRCHQDETASWASGKVKQWFGGDMQLEPNRKSLMNLRAGKPVTAVQHKNIIDDATIEAISRASALQLLPITHTQVSPDWFSSLAGSPEPLIRLAAAELGYLLPQDDRVRELTPLLNDPLRAVRVAAARTLRTDSKAKANQELTRANEVSAWRGEGRLNLGLQLLATGRWQEAEKHLSASIITDPYFEPSYVNLADIYRATGQAVKAKAVFENGLEHNPQSADLNYGFGLQLIRSKDYLAAERYLAQAAELAPPNVQYQYVYLVALDHNGRTTDALNYLKQYLTIYPASPQLVEIGIGLARKTGNIKMLNQLQQYR
;
A
#
# COMPACT_ATOMS: atom_id res chain seq x y z
N MET A 1 80.23 31.35 -5.14
CA MET A 1 78.91 31.55 -5.70
C MET A 1 77.89 30.77 -4.90
N LEU A 2 77.21 31.48 -4.00
CA LEU A 2 76.34 30.93 -2.96
C LEU A 2 74.91 30.88 -3.56
N ARG A 3 74.26 29.69 -3.71
CA ARG A 3 72.85 29.57 -4.06
C ARG A 3 72.00 29.49 -2.80
N LEU A 4 71.19 30.50 -2.60
CA LEU A 4 70.17 30.62 -1.55
C LEU A 4 68.97 29.82 -1.87
N CYS A 5 68.63 28.74 -1.16
CA CYS A 5 67.34 28.03 -1.27
C CYS A 5 66.37 28.67 -0.26
N ILE A 6 65.32 29.33 -0.83
CA ILE A 6 64.18 29.82 -0.04
C ILE A 6 63.20 28.67 0.12
N LEU A 7 63.05 28.12 1.34
CA LEU A 7 61.97 27.19 1.72
C LEU A 7 60.72 28.00 2.07
N MET A 8 59.71 27.94 1.19
CA MET A 8 58.36 28.41 1.53
C MET A 8 57.65 27.35 2.38
N PHE A 9 57.46 27.66 3.65
CA PHE A 9 56.53 26.93 4.52
C PHE A 9 55.11 27.31 4.17
N PHE A 10 54.36 26.40 3.51
CA PHE A 10 52.91 26.48 3.45
C PHE A 10 52.35 25.98 4.78
N GLY A 11 51.88 26.90 5.60
CA GLY A 11 51.11 26.60 6.79
C GLY A 11 49.75 26.05 6.41
N PHE A 12 49.56 24.76 6.55
CA PHE A 12 48.24 24.16 6.58
C PHE A 12 47.58 24.53 7.92
N SER A 13 46.67 25.51 7.90
CA SER A 13 45.72 25.71 8.99
C SER A 13 44.64 24.61 8.82
N PRO A 14 44.44 23.75 9.85
CA PRO A 14 43.30 22.90 9.87
C PRO A 14 42.06 23.80 10.08
N VAL A 15 41.24 23.97 9.04
CA VAL A 15 39.89 24.46 9.24
C VAL A 15 39.15 23.34 9.98
N LEU A 16 39.09 23.47 11.33
CA LEU A 16 38.11 22.76 12.12
C LEU A 16 36.73 23.26 11.65
N LEU A 17 36.10 22.52 10.75
CA LEU A 17 34.65 22.54 10.60
C LEU A 17 34.09 22.11 11.95
N ALA A 18 33.68 23.09 12.75
CA ALA A 18 32.79 22.85 13.87
C ALA A 18 31.49 22.27 13.27
N MET A 19 31.42 20.94 13.15
CA MET A 19 30.17 20.25 13.12
C MET A 19 29.49 20.61 14.44
N GLY A 20 28.55 21.55 14.37
CA GLY A 20 27.60 21.77 15.45
C GLY A 20 26.99 20.39 15.73
N LYS A 21 27.20 19.87 16.95
CA LYS A 21 26.40 18.77 17.47
C LYS A 21 24.96 19.22 17.38
N VAL A 22 24.24 18.77 16.36
CA VAL A 22 22.80 18.65 16.45
C VAL A 22 22.59 17.68 17.62
N GLU A 23 22.15 18.20 18.76
CA GLU A 23 21.74 17.35 19.89
C GLU A 23 20.69 16.40 19.32
N SER A 24 21.02 15.13 19.23
CA SER A 24 20.08 14.13 18.75
C SER A 24 18.89 14.11 19.70
N LYS A 25 17.70 14.35 19.18
CA LYS A 25 16.43 14.23 19.89
C LYS A 25 16.23 12.77 20.22
N SER A 26 16.82 12.29 21.32
CA SER A 26 16.82 10.89 21.70
C SER A 26 15.76 10.59 22.74
N ASN A 27 15.22 9.36 22.75
CA ASN A 27 14.37 8.86 23.83
C ASN A 27 14.98 9.07 25.22
N GLY A 28 16.31 9.15 25.33
CA GLY A 28 17.05 9.36 26.58
C GLY A 28 16.61 10.60 27.34
N SER A 29 16.33 11.71 26.66
CA SER A 29 15.86 12.95 27.29
C SER A 29 14.47 12.80 27.93
N CYS A 30 13.60 12.00 27.34
CA CYS A 30 12.26 11.72 27.85
C CYS A 30 12.30 10.74 29.03
N ILE A 31 13.09 9.67 28.91
CA ILE A 31 13.20 8.57 29.88
C ILE A 31 13.70 9.09 31.25
N ALA A 32 14.56 10.09 31.28
CA ALA A 32 15.10 10.66 32.51
C ALA A 32 14.00 11.14 33.47
N CYS A 33 12.89 11.67 32.96
CA CYS A 33 11.77 12.19 33.73
C CYS A 33 10.53 11.27 33.71
N HIS A 34 10.24 10.61 32.59
CA HIS A 34 9.07 9.77 32.39
C HIS A 34 9.36 8.27 32.56
N GLN A 35 9.96 7.90 33.71
CA GLN A 35 10.46 6.54 33.96
C GLN A 35 9.37 5.46 33.90
N GLN A 36 8.15 5.73 34.40
CA GLN A 36 7.07 4.76 34.39
C GLN A 36 6.59 4.49 32.94
N GLN A 37 6.36 5.53 32.16
CA GLN A 37 5.95 5.43 30.77
C GLN A 37 7.04 4.73 29.93
N ALA A 38 8.30 5.07 30.18
CA ALA A 38 9.45 4.43 29.54
C ALA A 38 9.51 2.92 29.84
N LYS A 39 9.30 2.52 31.12
CA LYS A 39 9.26 1.10 31.51
C LYS A 39 8.13 0.34 30.79
N HIS A 40 6.97 0.95 30.63
CA HIS A 40 5.85 0.35 29.88
C HIS A 40 6.21 0.24 28.39
N TRP A 41 6.67 1.34 27.77
CA TRP A 41 7.05 1.36 26.35
C TRP A 41 8.14 0.32 26.02
N GLN A 42 9.17 0.16 26.87
CA GLN A 42 10.24 -0.84 26.68
C GLN A 42 9.72 -2.28 26.54
N THR A 43 8.53 -2.58 27.04
CA THR A 43 7.89 -3.90 26.87
C THR A 43 7.10 -4.04 25.59
N SER A 44 6.88 -2.96 24.86
CA SER A 44 6.06 -2.92 23.63
C SER A 44 6.84 -3.43 22.41
N ASP A 45 6.08 -3.83 21.39
CA ASP A 45 6.62 -4.17 20.08
C ASP A 45 7.18 -2.93 19.36
N HIS A 46 6.68 -1.73 19.66
CA HIS A 46 7.21 -0.46 19.19
C HIS A 46 8.68 -0.24 19.59
N ALA A 47 9.00 -0.47 20.85
CA ALA A 47 10.38 -0.35 21.34
C ALA A 47 11.34 -1.36 20.71
N LYS A 48 10.80 -2.49 20.24
CA LYS A 48 11.55 -3.60 19.65
C LYS A 48 11.40 -3.69 18.13
N ALA A 49 10.79 -2.67 17.52
CA ALA A 49 10.52 -2.65 16.07
C ALA A 49 11.82 -2.76 15.25
N MET A 50 12.91 -2.16 15.72
CA MET A 50 14.25 -2.29 15.14
C MET A 50 15.34 -2.09 16.20
N ALA A 51 16.51 -2.66 15.91
CA ALA A 51 17.73 -2.45 16.70
C ALA A 51 18.99 -2.59 15.85
N VAL A 52 20.11 -2.01 16.32
CA VAL A 52 21.43 -2.35 15.79
C VAL A 52 21.69 -3.84 16.04
N ALA A 53 22.29 -4.53 15.08
CA ALA A 53 22.55 -5.96 15.16
C ALA A 53 23.61 -6.28 16.21
N THR A 54 23.18 -6.50 17.46
CA THR A 54 24.01 -6.92 18.60
C THR A 54 23.64 -8.33 19.02
N SER A 55 24.46 -8.93 19.90
CA SER A 55 24.18 -10.29 20.41
C SER A 55 22.87 -10.39 21.19
N GLU A 56 22.41 -9.27 21.75
CA GLU A 56 21.15 -9.18 22.51
C GLU A 56 19.94 -8.96 21.60
N ALA A 57 20.14 -8.28 20.47
CA ALA A 57 19.07 -7.91 19.55
C ALA A 57 18.80 -8.98 18.48
N VAL A 58 19.82 -9.73 18.07
CA VAL A 58 19.72 -10.75 17.02
C VAL A 58 19.24 -12.08 17.62
N LEU A 59 18.04 -12.51 17.16
CA LEU A 59 17.40 -13.76 17.62
C LEU A 59 17.73 -14.96 16.75
N GLY A 60 18.05 -14.74 15.47
CA GLY A 60 18.35 -15.79 14.50
C GLY A 60 19.62 -16.55 14.80
N ASP A 61 19.65 -17.80 14.39
CA ASP A 61 20.80 -18.66 14.53
C ASP A 61 21.89 -18.33 13.51
N PHE A 62 22.93 -17.64 13.94
CA PHE A 62 24.12 -17.30 13.17
C PHE A 62 25.35 -18.20 13.55
N SER A 63 25.12 -19.42 14.02
CA SER A 63 26.18 -20.39 14.35
C SER A 63 26.57 -21.24 13.15
N ASP A 64 26.82 -20.61 11.98
CA ASP A 64 27.16 -21.28 10.71
C ASP A 64 26.00 -22.08 10.11
N THR A 65 24.79 -21.54 10.21
CA THR A 65 23.56 -22.17 9.70
C THR A 65 23.28 -21.82 8.26
N HIS A 66 22.49 -22.65 7.57
CA HIS A 66 22.18 -22.51 6.16
C HIS A 66 20.66 -22.54 5.93
N ALA A 67 20.19 -21.70 5.00
CA ALA A 67 18.82 -21.75 4.48
C ALA A 67 18.83 -21.83 2.95
N ARG A 68 17.81 -22.48 2.39
CA ARG A 68 17.66 -22.65 0.94
C ARG A 68 16.21 -22.54 0.51
N HIS A 69 15.98 -21.86 -0.63
CA HIS A 69 14.67 -21.73 -1.26
C HIS A 69 14.82 -21.48 -2.75
N HIS A 70 14.19 -22.31 -3.61
CA HIS A 70 14.24 -22.21 -5.08
C HIS A 70 15.61 -21.83 -5.66
N GLY A 71 16.66 -22.57 -5.25
CA GLY A 71 18.03 -22.34 -5.71
C GLY A 71 18.78 -21.18 -5.05
N GLN A 72 18.11 -20.31 -4.31
CA GLN A 72 18.74 -19.32 -3.46
C GLN A 72 19.27 -19.98 -2.19
N LYS A 73 20.51 -19.67 -1.81
CA LYS A 73 21.18 -20.19 -0.62
C LYS A 73 21.73 -19.05 0.20
N VAL A 74 21.53 -19.11 1.49
CA VAL A 74 22.13 -18.16 2.43
C VAL A 74 22.81 -18.94 3.56
N ARG A 75 24.06 -18.56 3.88
CA ARG A 75 24.79 -19.01 5.05
C ARG A 75 24.85 -17.88 6.06
N PHE A 76 24.42 -18.12 7.29
CA PHE A 76 24.39 -17.16 8.38
C PHE A 76 25.48 -17.50 9.39
N TYR A 77 26.39 -16.56 9.68
CA TYR A 77 27.51 -16.81 10.57
C TYR A 77 27.98 -15.53 11.28
N ARG A 78 28.86 -15.71 12.27
CA ARG A 78 29.48 -14.61 13.04
C ARG A 78 30.96 -14.50 12.75
N LYS A 79 31.50 -13.26 12.80
CA LYS A 79 32.90 -12.94 12.94
C LYS A 79 33.08 -12.00 14.13
N GLY A 80 33.51 -12.54 15.26
CA GLY A 80 33.56 -11.81 16.52
C GLY A 80 32.15 -11.37 16.97
N LYS A 81 31.93 -10.05 17.07
CA LYS A 81 30.62 -9.47 17.45
C LYS A 81 29.71 -9.15 16.25
N GLN A 82 30.18 -9.33 15.03
CA GLN A 82 29.46 -8.98 13.81
C GLN A 82 28.76 -10.20 13.20
N PHE A 83 27.61 -9.96 12.55
CA PHE A 83 26.78 -10.95 11.89
C PHE A 83 26.89 -10.81 10.39
N PHE A 84 26.94 -11.94 9.66
CA PHE A 84 27.12 -11.98 8.22
C PHE A 84 26.16 -12.96 7.55
N ALA A 85 25.79 -12.62 6.31
CA ALA A 85 25.05 -13.48 5.42
C ALA A 85 25.80 -13.62 4.08
N ASP A 86 26.15 -14.85 3.70
CA ASP A 86 26.67 -15.19 2.36
C ASP A 86 25.51 -15.62 1.49
N VAL A 87 25.15 -14.82 0.49
CA VAL A 87 24.05 -15.09 -0.43
C VAL A 87 24.59 -15.60 -1.76
N SER A 88 24.06 -16.71 -2.24
CA SER A 88 24.40 -17.32 -3.54
C SER A 88 23.18 -17.94 -4.20
N TYR A 89 23.30 -18.25 -5.50
CA TYR A 89 22.25 -18.88 -6.28
C TYR A 89 22.81 -20.08 -7.06
N ASP A 90 22.04 -21.16 -7.14
CA ASP A 90 22.33 -22.24 -8.06
C ASP A 90 22.19 -21.74 -9.50
N LYS A 91 23.02 -22.27 -10.39
CA LYS A 91 22.91 -21.95 -11.82
C LYS A 91 21.61 -22.54 -12.38
N SER A 92 20.79 -21.70 -12.98
CA SER A 92 19.55 -22.06 -13.68
C SER A 92 19.28 -21.06 -14.80
N ASP A 93 18.28 -21.31 -15.63
CA ASP A 93 17.86 -20.37 -16.69
C ASP A 93 17.44 -19.01 -16.12
N LYS A 94 16.92 -18.98 -14.89
CA LYS A 94 16.52 -17.77 -14.18
C LYS A 94 17.65 -17.13 -13.36
N HIS A 95 18.70 -17.89 -13.05
CA HIS A 95 19.82 -17.44 -12.24
C HIS A 95 21.15 -17.80 -12.95
N PRO A 96 21.99 -16.85 -13.34
CA PRO A 96 23.24 -17.11 -14.07
C PRO A 96 24.32 -17.82 -13.23
N GLY A 97 23.98 -18.29 -12.02
CA GLY A 97 24.91 -18.91 -11.07
C GLY A 97 26.03 -17.94 -10.74
N LYS A 98 25.96 -17.23 -9.62
CA LYS A 98 26.94 -16.19 -9.28
C LYS A 98 27.80 -16.59 -8.10
N SER A 99 28.96 -15.97 -8.06
CA SER A 99 29.84 -15.90 -6.91
C SER A 99 29.05 -15.52 -5.65
N ILE A 100 29.44 -16.11 -4.53
CA ILE A 100 28.94 -15.78 -3.19
C ILE A 100 29.11 -14.28 -2.95
N GLN A 101 28.05 -13.63 -2.50
CA GLN A 101 28.07 -12.25 -2.05
C GLN A 101 27.91 -12.20 -0.53
N THR A 102 28.90 -11.62 0.14
CA THR A 102 28.92 -11.49 1.60
C THR A 102 28.35 -10.12 2.01
N PHE A 103 27.41 -10.13 2.94
CA PHE A 103 26.82 -8.93 3.53
C PHE A 103 26.96 -8.96 5.03
N GLU A 104 27.34 -7.81 5.60
CA GLU A 104 27.25 -7.59 7.05
C GLU A 104 25.82 -7.18 7.42
N VAL A 105 25.24 -7.85 8.40
CA VAL A 105 23.94 -7.49 8.97
C VAL A 105 24.12 -6.26 9.86
N LYS A 106 23.46 -5.16 9.50
CA LYS A 106 23.55 -3.88 10.21
C LYS A 106 22.50 -3.73 11.28
N TYR A 107 21.27 -4.19 11.00
CA TYR A 107 20.11 -4.03 11.89
C TYR A 107 19.28 -5.31 11.92
N SER A 108 18.65 -5.57 13.06
CA SER A 108 17.50 -6.47 13.20
C SER A 108 16.22 -5.66 13.03
N PHE A 109 15.18 -6.29 12.53
CA PHE A 109 13.91 -5.69 12.09
C PHE A 109 12.76 -6.58 12.57
N GLY A 110 11.97 -6.10 13.53
CA GLY A 110 11.01 -6.90 14.26
C GLY A 110 11.64 -7.83 15.31
N HIS A 111 10.78 -8.54 16.09
CA HIS A 111 11.26 -9.48 17.09
C HIS A 111 10.33 -10.69 17.28
N TYR A 112 9.02 -10.53 17.12
CA TYR A 112 8.02 -11.59 17.27
C TYR A 112 6.80 -11.30 16.37
N PRO A 113 6.26 -12.28 15.68
CA PRO A 113 6.64 -13.70 15.61
C PRO A 113 7.84 -13.97 14.69
N LEU A 114 8.36 -12.94 14.01
CA LEU A 114 9.50 -13.05 13.11
C LEU A 114 10.49 -11.92 13.33
N GLN A 115 11.74 -12.18 12.95
CA GLN A 115 12.77 -11.17 12.85
C GLN A 115 13.44 -11.22 11.50
N GLN A 116 13.56 -10.06 10.85
CA GLN A 116 14.26 -9.87 9.58
C GLN A 116 15.58 -9.12 9.80
N TYR A 117 16.41 -9.07 8.78
CA TYR A 117 17.74 -8.51 8.87
C TYR A 117 18.03 -7.58 7.71
N LEU A 118 18.65 -6.43 8.01
CA LEU A 118 19.00 -5.43 7.01
C LEU A 118 20.49 -5.43 6.72
N VAL A 119 20.80 -5.34 5.43
CA VAL A 119 22.15 -5.26 4.91
C VAL A 119 22.32 -4.04 4.00
N ASP A 120 23.51 -3.45 3.98
CA ASP A 120 23.87 -2.39 3.04
C ASP A 120 24.26 -3.00 1.68
N THR A 121 23.53 -2.62 0.64
CA THR A 121 23.79 -3.05 -0.73
C THR A 121 24.49 -2.00 -1.58
N GLY A 122 24.98 -0.94 -0.95
CA GLY A 122 25.70 0.17 -1.56
C GLY A 122 24.84 1.41 -1.79
N LYS A 123 25.47 2.55 -1.91
CA LYS A 123 24.83 3.86 -2.08
C LYS A 123 23.83 4.22 -0.95
N GLY A 124 24.07 3.75 0.27
CA GLY A 124 23.21 3.95 1.42
C GLY A 124 21.86 3.20 1.36
N LYS A 125 21.73 2.23 0.45
CA LYS A 125 20.52 1.41 0.31
C LYS A 125 20.56 0.27 1.32
N LEU A 126 19.60 0.25 2.22
CA LEU A 126 19.35 -0.87 3.12
C LEU A 126 18.27 -1.78 2.53
N HIS A 127 18.59 -3.06 2.38
CA HIS A 127 17.65 -4.07 1.89
C HIS A 127 17.41 -5.15 2.95
N VAL A 128 16.18 -5.67 2.95
CA VAL A 128 15.80 -6.81 3.79
C VAL A 128 16.34 -8.08 3.17
N LEU A 129 17.03 -8.91 3.95
CA LEU A 129 17.48 -10.23 3.49
C LEU A 129 16.27 -11.11 3.12
N PRO A 130 16.42 -12.03 2.14
CA PRO A 130 15.30 -12.84 1.64
C PRO A 130 14.78 -13.88 2.64
N PHE A 131 15.53 -14.16 3.71
CA PHE A 131 15.13 -15.08 4.78
C PHE A 131 14.94 -14.33 6.08
N ALA A 132 13.88 -14.69 6.79
CA ALA A 132 13.56 -14.26 8.13
C ALA A 132 13.76 -15.38 9.15
N TRP A 133 13.91 -15.01 10.41
CA TRP A 133 13.92 -15.93 11.53
C TRP A 133 12.53 -16.03 12.14
N ASP A 134 11.95 -17.22 12.18
CA ASP A 134 10.72 -17.51 12.91
C ASP A 134 11.04 -17.59 14.40
N SER A 135 10.71 -16.56 15.17
CA SER A 135 11.06 -16.45 16.59
C SER A 135 10.06 -17.12 17.52
N ARG A 136 8.99 -17.73 16.99
CA ARG A 136 8.05 -18.50 17.81
C ARG A 136 8.73 -19.68 18.48
N PRO A 137 8.15 -20.23 19.58
CA PRO A 137 8.66 -21.44 20.21
C PRO A 137 8.71 -22.65 19.25
N ASN A 138 9.63 -23.57 19.49
CA ASN A 138 9.69 -24.84 18.75
C ASN A 138 8.36 -25.62 18.77
N SER A 139 7.62 -25.57 19.89
CA SER A 139 6.29 -26.18 20.02
C SER A 139 5.26 -25.64 19.04
N GLU A 140 5.49 -24.44 18.48
CA GLU A 140 4.64 -23.80 17.47
C GLU A 140 5.25 -23.87 16.06
N GLY A 141 6.32 -24.67 15.87
CA GLY A 141 7.05 -24.81 14.62
C GLY A 141 7.98 -23.64 14.29
N GLY A 142 8.33 -22.83 15.29
CA GLY A 142 9.30 -21.74 15.20
C GLY A 142 10.75 -22.16 15.35
N GLN A 143 11.63 -21.20 15.69
CA GLN A 143 13.09 -21.36 15.84
C GLN A 143 13.77 -21.89 14.59
N ARG A 144 13.47 -21.28 13.43
CA ARG A 144 13.96 -21.69 12.13
C ARG A 144 14.11 -20.52 11.16
N TRP A 145 15.02 -20.66 10.21
CA TRP A 145 15.08 -19.79 9.03
C TRP A 145 14.01 -20.19 8.03
N TYR A 146 13.34 -19.23 7.42
CA TYR A 146 12.39 -19.44 6.34
C TYR A 146 12.44 -18.28 5.34
N HIS A 147 12.05 -18.53 4.08
CA HIS A 147 12.01 -17.51 3.05
C HIS A 147 10.78 -16.61 3.21
N ASN A 148 10.93 -15.31 2.97
CA ASN A 148 9.82 -14.34 3.09
C ASN A 148 8.62 -14.70 2.18
N TYR A 149 8.90 -15.32 1.02
CA TYR A 149 7.90 -15.84 0.07
C TYR A 149 8.00 -17.37 0.02
N GLN A 150 7.31 -18.07 0.95
CA GLN A 150 7.47 -19.52 1.13
C GLN A 150 6.96 -20.35 -0.03
N ASN A 151 5.94 -19.87 -0.74
CA ASN A 151 5.21 -20.64 -1.76
C ASN A 151 5.55 -20.19 -3.19
N GLU A 152 6.44 -19.21 -3.35
CA GLU A 152 6.74 -18.58 -4.63
C GLU A 152 8.24 -18.52 -4.88
N GLU A 153 8.62 -18.68 -6.14
CA GLU A 153 9.96 -18.37 -6.61
C GLU A 153 10.00 -16.90 -7.04
N ILE A 154 10.83 -16.09 -6.38
CA ILE A 154 11.02 -14.68 -6.71
C ILE A 154 12.37 -14.52 -7.41
N PRO A 155 12.42 -14.56 -8.75
CA PRO A 155 13.67 -14.44 -9.50
C PRO A 155 14.23 -13.00 -9.47
N PRO A 156 15.52 -12.78 -9.85
CA PRO A 156 16.14 -11.45 -9.80
C PRO A 156 15.47 -10.38 -10.64
N ASN A 157 14.70 -10.77 -11.65
CA ASN A 157 13.93 -9.88 -12.52
C ASN A 157 12.49 -9.62 -12.03
N ASP A 158 12.12 -10.11 -10.87
CA ASP A 158 10.87 -9.76 -10.20
C ASP A 158 11.06 -8.53 -9.33
N ARG A 159 10.13 -7.59 -9.35
CA ARG A 159 10.16 -6.38 -8.50
C ARG A 159 10.07 -6.68 -7.00
N LEU A 160 9.56 -7.85 -6.61
CA LEU A 160 9.55 -8.34 -5.23
C LEU A 160 10.87 -9.00 -4.82
N HIS A 161 11.82 -9.18 -5.76
CA HIS A 161 13.13 -9.73 -5.40
C HIS A 161 13.81 -8.83 -4.35
N TRP A 162 14.47 -9.44 -3.37
CA TRP A 162 15.00 -8.76 -2.18
C TRP A 162 15.98 -7.59 -2.48
N ARG A 163 16.57 -7.52 -3.67
CA ARG A 163 17.44 -6.41 -4.12
C ARG A 163 16.73 -5.37 -4.98
N GLN A 164 15.46 -5.52 -5.23
CA GLN A 164 14.67 -4.59 -6.02
C GLN A 164 14.09 -3.46 -5.16
N PRO A 165 13.67 -2.35 -5.77
CA PRO A 165 13.21 -1.18 -5.03
C PRO A 165 12.11 -1.45 -4.01
N LEU A 166 11.18 -2.38 -4.27
CA LEU A 166 10.07 -2.69 -3.35
C LEU A 166 10.52 -3.37 -2.05
N GLN A 167 11.77 -3.87 -1.97
CA GLN A 167 12.38 -4.42 -0.76
C GLN A 167 13.42 -3.47 -0.12
N ASN A 168 13.48 -2.22 -0.60
CA ASN A 168 14.34 -1.21 -0.03
C ASN A 168 13.76 -0.65 1.27
N TRP A 169 14.43 -0.88 2.40
CA TRP A 169 13.98 -0.44 3.71
C TRP A 169 13.83 1.09 3.81
N ASN A 170 14.80 1.86 3.28
CA ASN A 170 14.81 3.33 3.39
C ASN A 170 13.51 3.95 2.82
N GLY A 171 12.97 3.36 1.76
CA GLY A 171 11.80 3.87 1.07
C GLY A 171 10.48 3.26 1.53
N MET A 172 10.49 1.96 1.90
CA MET A 172 9.26 1.21 2.16
C MET A 172 8.94 1.05 3.64
N CYS A 173 9.95 0.90 4.50
CA CYS A 173 9.76 0.41 5.87
C CYS A 173 10.11 1.47 6.93
N ALA A 174 11.06 2.35 6.60
CA ALA A 174 11.71 3.22 7.58
C ALA A 174 10.75 4.15 8.33
N ASP A 175 9.69 4.66 7.68
CA ASP A 175 8.69 5.52 8.32
C ASP A 175 8.06 4.89 9.56
N CYS A 176 7.76 3.58 9.48
CA CYS A 176 7.05 2.86 10.54
C CYS A 176 7.99 2.21 11.56
N HIS A 177 9.30 2.17 11.29
CA HIS A 177 10.28 1.45 12.09
C HIS A 177 11.42 2.32 12.64
N SER A 178 11.30 3.63 12.47
CA SER A 178 12.21 4.63 13.09
C SER A 178 11.43 5.90 13.39
N ASP A 179 11.92 6.77 14.25
CA ASP A 179 11.37 8.10 14.44
C ASP A 179 12.34 9.20 13.99
N GLY A 180 11.81 10.40 13.71
CA GLY A 180 12.60 11.52 13.19
C GLY A 180 13.25 11.21 11.84
N LEU A 181 12.61 10.38 11.00
CA LEU A 181 13.16 9.91 9.73
C LEU A 181 13.33 11.04 8.72
N GLU A 182 14.50 11.12 8.15
CA GLU A 182 14.82 11.85 6.92
C GLU A 182 15.48 10.89 5.93
N ARG A 183 14.81 10.60 4.81
CA ARG A 183 15.37 9.68 3.79
C ARG A 183 16.59 10.25 3.11
N ASN A 184 16.61 11.57 2.92
CA ASN A 184 17.70 12.29 2.24
C ASN A 184 18.11 11.62 0.92
N TYR A 185 17.11 11.25 0.09
CA TYR A 185 17.37 10.63 -1.19
C TYR A 185 17.87 11.66 -2.22
N SER A 186 19.06 11.45 -2.76
CA SER A 186 19.61 12.28 -3.83
C SER A 186 19.18 11.79 -5.20
N LEU A 187 18.35 12.57 -5.90
CA LEU A 187 17.91 12.29 -7.28
C LEU A 187 19.07 12.15 -8.26
N SER A 188 20.09 13.00 -8.14
CA SER A 188 21.25 13.02 -9.05
C SER A 188 22.25 11.89 -8.79
N LYS A 189 22.50 11.54 -7.52
CA LYS A 189 23.42 10.47 -7.12
C LYS A 189 22.75 9.10 -7.06
N GLN A 190 21.43 9.04 -7.07
CA GLN A 190 20.63 7.83 -6.86
C GLN A 190 21.07 7.08 -5.59
N SER A 191 21.24 7.83 -4.50
CA SER A 191 21.74 7.33 -3.22
C SER A 191 20.93 7.88 -2.08
N PHE A 192 20.87 7.11 -0.99
CA PHE A 192 20.30 7.55 0.28
C PHE A 192 21.41 8.05 1.23
N ASN A 193 21.06 9.03 2.04
CA ASN A 193 21.78 9.44 3.24
C ASN A 193 20.79 9.50 4.40
N THR A 194 20.07 8.40 4.60
CA THR A 194 18.98 8.31 5.57
C THR A 194 19.46 8.53 6.98
N GLN A 195 18.74 9.40 7.70
CA GLN A 195 18.97 9.72 9.09
C GLN A 195 17.68 9.50 9.89
N TRP A 196 17.80 9.30 11.18
CA TRP A 196 16.72 9.12 12.14
C TRP A 196 17.15 9.56 13.53
N ASP A 197 16.22 9.94 14.36
CA ASP A 197 16.49 10.26 15.77
C ASP A 197 16.63 8.99 16.61
N ASN A 198 15.73 8.01 16.42
CA ASN A 198 15.81 6.68 17.03
C ASN A 198 15.52 5.59 15.99
N ILE A 199 16.23 4.45 16.11
CA ILE A 199 16.11 3.29 15.19
C ILE A 199 14.91 2.39 15.54
N ASN A 200 13.99 2.83 16.34
CA ASN A 200 12.75 2.14 16.69
C ASN A 200 11.59 3.14 16.73
N VAL A 201 10.38 2.68 17.01
CA VAL A 201 9.22 3.54 17.24
C VAL A 201 9.28 4.06 18.66
N GLY A 202 9.90 5.24 18.82
CA GLY A 202 10.18 5.87 20.10
C GLY A 202 9.09 6.82 20.58
N CYS A 203 9.45 7.60 21.59
CA CYS A 203 8.55 8.62 22.18
C CYS A 203 8.15 9.66 21.13
N LEU A 204 9.09 10.07 20.28
CA LEU A 204 8.88 11.10 19.26
C LEU A 204 7.91 10.68 18.17
N SER A 205 7.79 9.39 17.89
CA SER A 205 6.84 8.87 16.88
C SER A 205 5.37 9.18 17.21
N CYS A 206 5.05 9.36 18.51
CA CYS A 206 3.71 9.67 18.98
C CYS A 206 3.58 11.11 19.50
N HIS A 207 4.58 11.57 20.28
CA HIS A 207 4.51 12.85 20.96
C HIS A 207 5.14 14.01 20.17
N GLY A 208 5.84 13.73 19.07
CA GLY A 208 6.54 14.74 18.29
C GLY A 208 7.74 15.33 19.01
N ASP A 209 8.21 16.46 18.50
CA ASP A 209 9.34 17.19 19.10
C ASP A 209 8.89 17.92 20.37
N MET A 210 9.32 17.40 21.52
CA MET A 210 9.07 17.96 22.85
C MET A 210 10.36 18.54 23.47
N SER A 211 11.32 18.98 22.65
CA SER A 211 12.62 19.50 23.12
C SER A 211 12.47 20.76 23.99
N ASP A 212 11.52 21.65 23.65
CA ASP A 212 11.25 22.85 24.43
C ASP A 212 10.66 22.50 25.81
N HIS A 213 9.75 21.54 25.85
CA HIS A 213 9.23 20.97 27.09
C HIS A 213 10.38 20.40 27.95
N ALA A 214 11.21 19.54 27.37
CA ALA A 214 12.33 18.92 28.08
C ALA A 214 13.33 19.96 28.63
N SER A 215 13.70 20.95 27.83
CA SER A 215 14.63 22.02 28.22
C SER A 215 14.07 22.92 29.33
N THR A 216 12.77 23.22 29.25
CA THR A 216 12.04 24.04 30.21
C THR A 216 12.05 23.40 31.60
N TYR A 217 11.71 22.12 31.69
CA TYR A 217 11.64 21.41 32.98
C TYR A 217 13.03 20.99 33.51
N ALA A 218 14.01 20.74 32.64
CA ALA A 218 15.39 20.43 33.08
C ALA A 218 16.10 21.62 33.71
N SER A 219 15.77 22.87 33.31
CA SER A 219 16.46 24.08 33.78
C SER A 219 15.96 24.65 35.11
N ASN A 220 15.02 24.03 35.81
CA ASN A 220 14.37 24.54 37.04
C ASN A 220 13.88 25.99 36.94
N LYS A 221 13.74 26.56 35.75
CA LYS A 221 13.16 27.88 35.57
C LYS A 221 11.68 27.82 35.96
N LYS A 222 11.22 28.76 36.81
CA LYS A 222 9.78 28.94 37.08
C LYS A 222 9.08 29.19 35.74
N VAL A 223 8.45 28.15 35.20
CA VAL A 223 7.67 28.22 33.97
C VAL A 223 6.50 29.13 34.24
N SER A 224 6.27 30.11 33.39
CA SER A 224 4.99 30.83 33.36
C SER A 224 3.91 29.76 33.13
N ALA A 225 2.97 29.63 34.06
CA ALA A 225 1.93 28.61 34.07
C ALA A 225 1.03 28.60 32.80
N THR A 226 1.18 29.62 31.96
CA THR A 226 0.47 29.76 30.67
C THR A 226 1.15 29.10 29.50
N THR A 227 2.48 29.27 29.31
CA THR A 227 3.19 28.71 28.13
C THR A 227 3.36 27.18 28.21
N GLY A 228 3.78 26.66 29.37
CA GLY A 228 3.93 25.20 29.53
C GLY A 228 2.60 24.42 29.50
N LYS A 229 1.49 25.07 29.90
CA LYS A 229 0.14 24.48 29.78
C LYS A 229 -0.35 24.43 28.33
N GLN A 230 -0.05 25.45 27.53
CA GLN A 230 -0.51 25.55 26.16
C GLN A 230 0.11 24.44 25.27
N GLU A 231 1.40 24.24 25.42
CA GLU A 231 2.15 23.22 24.66
C GLU A 231 1.67 21.79 24.96
N LEU A 232 1.38 21.48 26.22
CA LEU A 232 0.82 20.19 26.62
C LEU A 232 -0.64 20.02 26.17
N THR A 233 -1.40 21.12 26.07
CA THR A 233 -2.82 21.06 25.68
C THR A 233 -3.00 20.86 24.19
N ASP A 234 -2.01 21.18 23.37
CA ASP A 234 -2.10 21.12 21.92
C ASP A 234 -1.53 19.79 21.35
N ASN A 235 -0.91 18.96 22.19
CA ASN A 235 -0.43 17.65 21.77
C ASN A 235 -1.61 16.67 21.63
N PRO A 236 -1.89 16.13 20.43
CA PRO A 236 -3.05 15.26 20.17
C PRO A 236 -3.02 13.96 20.97
N MET A 237 -1.82 13.50 21.43
CA MET A 237 -1.69 12.30 22.25
C MET A 237 -2.12 12.52 23.71
N ILE A 238 -2.32 13.77 24.16
CA ILE A 238 -2.81 14.07 25.51
C ILE A 238 -4.34 14.15 25.46
N ARG A 239 -4.96 13.03 25.76
CA ARG A 239 -6.42 12.87 25.70
C ARG A 239 -7.14 13.74 26.72
N LYS A 240 -8.22 14.38 26.27
CA LYS A 240 -9.10 15.24 27.07
C LYS A 240 -10.54 14.74 27.08
N ASP A 241 -10.73 13.40 26.95
CA ASP A 241 -12.08 12.82 26.94
C ASP A 241 -12.86 13.26 28.20
N LYS A 242 -14.00 13.91 28.00
CA LYS A 242 -14.92 14.33 29.07
C LYS A 242 -16.21 13.52 29.01
N GLY A 243 -16.09 12.22 29.19
CA GLY A 243 -17.18 11.28 29.16
C GLY A 243 -16.71 9.87 29.45
N MET A 244 -17.63 8.93 29.34
CA MET A 244 -17.36 7.50 29.56
C MET A 244 -18.28 6.64 28.71
N TRP A 245 -17.83 5.44 28.43
CA TRP A 245 -18.69 4.41 27.87
C TRP A 245 -19.63 3.89 28.98
N GLN A 246 -20.93 3.98 28.74
CA GLN A 246 -21.93 3.50 29.68
C GLN A 246 -22.98 2.66 28.98
N ARG A 247 -23.29 1.50 29.56
CA ARG A 247 -24.39 0.67 29.12
C ARG A 247 -25.65 1.07 29.90
N LEU A 248 -26.59 1.68 29.18
CA LEU A 248 -27.87 2.07 29.75
C LEU A 248 -28.72 0.82 30.09
N PRO A 249 -29.66 0.91 31.06
CA PRO A 249 -30.54 -0.21 31.40
C PRO A 249 -31.27 -0.77 30.17
N GLY A 250 -31.17 -2.08 29.95
CA GLY A 250 -31.75 -2.77 28.80
C GLY A 250 -30.98 -2.64 27.49
N ALA A 251 -29.95 -1.82 27.42
CA ALA A 251 -29.12 -1.70 26.21
C ALA A 251 -28.17 -2.90 26.05
N LYS A 252 -28.07 -3.42 24.82
CA LYS A 252 -27.16 -4.51 24.48
C LYS A 252 -25.70 -4.06 24.38
N MET A 253 -25.47 -2.77 24.06
CA MET A 253 -24.15 -2.17 23.87
C MET A 253 -24.04 -0.85 24.65
N ALA A 254 -22.83 -0.52 25.10
CA ALA A 254 -22.55 0.77 25.70
C ALA A 254 -22.60 1.86 24.60
N SER A 255 -22.97 3.07 25.03
CA SER A 255 -22.88 4.29 24.24
C SER A 255 -22.02 5.32 24.99
N TRP A 256 -21.36 6.19 24.25
CA TRP A 256 -20.58 7.27 24.84
C TRP A 256 -21.50 8.29 25.50
N GLN A 257 -21.24 8.60 26.76
CA GLN A 257 -21.96 9.59 27.55
C GLN A 257 -21.00 10.74 27.89
N GLY A 258 -21.24 11.92 27.36
CA GLY A 258 -20.41 13.12 27.58
C GLY A 258 -20.22 13.97 26.32
N GLU A 259 -19.21 14.85 26.35
CA GLU A 259 -18.83 15.64 25.19
C GLU A 259 -18.36 14.73 24.02
N PRO A 260 -18.48 15.19 22.76
CA PRO A 260 -17.93 14.46 21.62
C PRO A 260 -16.45 14.12 21.84
N ARG A 261 -16.06 12.92 21.50
CA ARG A 261 -14.68 12.45 21.69
C ARG A 261 -13.73 13.13 20.71
N ASP A 262 -12.60 13.55 21.23
CA ASP A 262 -11.46 13.94 20.41
C ASP A 262 -10.64 12.69 20.06
N ASN A 263 -10.78 12.24 18.83
CA ASN A 263 -10.07 11.09 18.30
C ASN A 263 -8.88 11.48 17.40
N GLN A 264 -8.44 12.74 17.46
CA GLN A 264 -7.37 13.25 16.58
C GLN A 264 -6.06 12.49 16.73
N PHE A 265 -5.76 11.94 17.91
CA PHE A 265 -4.56 11.11 18.12
C PHE A 265 -4.49 9.88 17.21
N MET A 266 -5.63 9.38 16.70
CA MET A 266 -5.63 8.24 15.76
C MET A 266 -4.95 8.58 14.44
N GLU A 267 -4.88 9.85 14.05
CA GLU A 267 -4.15 10.32 12.86
C GLU A 267 -2.68 9.89 12.91
N THR A 268 -2.08 9.95 14.10
CA THR A 268 -0.71 9.46 14.35
C THR A 268 -0.60 7.94 14.19
N CYS A 269 -1.59 7.18 14.70
CA CYS A 269 -1.62 5.73 14.53
C CYS A 269 -1.73 5.34 13.05
N TYR A 270 -2.60 6.03 12.31
CA TYR A 270 -2.82 5.76 10.88
C TYR A 270 -1.57 6.02 10.04
N ALA A 271 -0.69 6.93 10.45
CA ALA A 271 0.56 7.20 9.75
C ALA A 271 1.42 5.93 9.55
N CYS A 272 1.35 4.96 10.48
CA CYS A 272 2.07 3.69 10.40
C CYS A 272 1.12 2.50 10.12
N HIS A 273 -0.10 2.52 10.67
CA HIS A 273 -1.03 1.39 10.59
C HIS A 273 -1.98 1.47 9.39
N SER A 274 -1.48 1.95 8.23
CA SER A 274 -2.20 2.01 6.95
C SER A 274 -1.30 1.64 5.76
N LEU A 275 -1.87 1.03 4.72
CA LEU A 275 -1.26 1.01 3.40
C LEU A 275 -1.50 2.38 2.76
N ARG A 276 -0.43 3.05 2.34
CA ARG A 276 -0.47 4.47 1.95
C ARG A 276 0.68 4.88 1.03
N SER A 277 0.49 5.99 0.34
CA SER A 277 1.55 6.65 -0.44
C SER A 277 2.01 7.93 0.28
N PRO A 278 3.32 8.18 0.44
CA PRO A 278 3.81 9.37 1.11
C PRO A 278 3.63 10.62 0.25
N LEU A 279 3.25 11.73 0.91
CA LEU A 279 3.20 13.08 0.34
C LEU A 279 4.31 13.96 0.93
N THR A 280 4.92 13.51 2.04
CA THR A 280 6.02 14.16 2.75
C THR A 280 7.13 13.17 3.06
N ASP A 281 8.32 13.64 3.39
CA ASP A 281 9.40 12.80 3.90
C ASP A 281 9.26 12.65 5.42
N GLY A 282 9.27 11.41 5.90
CA GLY A 282 9.07 11.08 7.31
C GLY A 282 7.64 11.30 7.82
N ILE A 283 7.47 11.17 9.14
CA ILE A 283 6.20 11.34 9.85
C ILE A 283 6.32 12.49 10.85
N SER A 284 5.34 13.41 10.83
CA SER A 284 5.11 14.45 11.83
C SER A 284 3.87 14.09 12.64
N PRO A 285 3.99 13.71 13.92
CA PRO A 285 2.84 13.29 14.72
C PRO A 285 1.80 14.37 14.99
N SER A 286 2.18 15.64 14.84
CA SER A 286 1.27 16.79 14.98
C SER A 286 0.43 17.09 13.74
N ASP A 287 0.84 16.55 12.59
CA ASP A 287 0.15 16.81 11.32
C ASP A 287 -0.96 15.77 11.08
N LYS A 288 -1.99 16.18 10.36
CA LYS A 288 -3.07 15.27 9.98
C LYS A 288 -2.57 14.17 9.05
N PHE A 289 -3.16 13.01 9.13
CA PHE A 289 -2.81 11.86 8.27
C PHE A 289 -2.86 12.19 6.77
N LEU A 290 -3.93 12.85 6.32
CA LEU A 290 -4.10 13.26 4.93
C LEU A 290 -3.25 14.48 4.52
N ASP A 291 -2.49 15.08 5.44
CA ASP A 291 -1.46 16.05 5.10
C ASP A 291 -0.10 15.39 4.82
N GLN A 292 0.06 14.13 5.23
CA GLN A 292 1.31 13.39 5.09
C GLN A 292 1.20 12.24 4.09
N PHE A 293 0.00 11.67 3.95
CA PHE A 293 -0.22 10.45 3.17
C PHE A 293 -1.53 10.48 2.39
N SER A 294 -1.55 9.72 1.28
CA SER A 294 -2.76 9.33 0.57
C SER A 294 -3.02 7.84 0.83
N PRO A 295 -4.14 7.47 1.48
CA PRO A 295 -4.41 6.09 1.86
C PRO A 295 -4.86 5.23 0.69
N GLN A 296 -4.58 3.92 0.78
CA GLN A 296 -5.24 2.91 -0.02
C GLN A 296 -6.69 2.75 0.44
N LEU A 297 -7.64 2.86 -0.49
CA LEU A 297 -9.05 2.60 -0.22
C LEU A 297 -9.40 1.11 -0.33
N ILE A 298 -10.64 0.73 0.04
CA ILE A 298 -11.09 -0.66 0.17
C ILE A 298 -11.50 -1.21 -1.20
N ASN A 299 -10.53 -1.48 -2.07
CA ASN A 299 -10.74 -2.04 -3.40
C ASN A 299 -9.73 -3.17 -3.71
N ALA A 300 -10.03 -3.98 -4.72
CA ALA A 300 -9.07 -4.94 -5.26
C ALA A 300 -7.78 -4.22 -5.70
N PRO A 301 -6.62 -4.92 -5.71
CA PRO A 301 -6.46 -6.34 -5.38
C PRO A 301 -6.27 -6.64 -3.88
N VAL A 302 -6.15 -5.60 -3.03
CA VAL A 302 -5.68 -5.71 -1.65
C VAL A 302 -6.77 -5.98 -0.61
N TYR A 303 -8.04 -5.86 -1.00
CA TYR A 303 -9.20 -6.24 -0.19
C TYR A 303 -10.07 -7.24 -0.94
N HIS A 304 -10.77 -8.10 -0.20
CA HIS A 304 -11.86 -8.91 -0.72
C HIS A 304 -13.07 -8.03 -1.08
N VAL A 305 -13.94 -8.53 -1.94
CA VAL A 305 -15.09 -7.77 -2.43
C VAL A 305 -16.09 -7.36 -1.34
N ASP A 306 -16.12 -8.06 -0.23
CA ASP A 306 -16.93 -7.74 0.95
C ASP A 306 -16.24 -6.77 1.92
N GLY A 307 -14.99 -6.36 1.63
CA GLY A 307 -14.21 -5.42 2.43
C GLY A 307 -13.29 -6.06 3.46
N GLN A 308 -13.25 -7.39 3.58
CA GLN A 308 -12.25 -8.07 4.41
C GLN A 308 -10.83 -7.85 3.86
N ILE A 309 -9.85 -7.80 4.75
CA ILE A 309 -8.43 -7.69 4.38
C ILE A 309 -8.01 -8.94 3.60
N LYS A 310 -7.35 -8.72 2.44
CA LYS A 310 -6.77 -9.79 1.63
C LYS A 310 -5.24 -9.77 1.67
N GLU A 311 -4.64 -8.62 1.38
CA GLU A 311 -3.20 -8.43 1.40
C GLU A 311 -2.76 -7.66 2.67
N GLU A 312 -1.46 -7.43 2.85
CA GLU A 312 -0.92 -6.73 4.02
C GLU A 312 -1.23 -5.22 3.95
N VAL A 313 -2.45 -4.82 4.35
CA VAL A 313 -2.93 -3.42 4.30
C VAL A 313 -3.05 -2.74 5.67
N TYR A 314 -2.69 -3.43 6.72
CA TYR A 314 -2.82 -2.99 8.11
C TYR A 314 -4.28 -2.72 8.53
N VAL A 315 -4.50 -1.89 9.55
CA VAL A 315 -5.83 -1.80 10.19
C VAL A 315 -6.67 -0.59 9.77
N TYR A 316 -6.08 0.41 9.11
CA TYR A 316 -6.78 1.67 8.77
C TYR A 316 -8.11 1.42 8.05
N GLY A 317 -8.06 0.79 6.88
CA GLY A 317 -9.25 0.57 6.05
C GLY A 317 -10.28 -0.34 6.71
N SER A 318 -9.83 -1.41 7.38
CA SER A 318 -10.74 -2.32 8.08
C SER A 318 -11.43 -1.65 9.27
N PHE A 319 -10.69 -0.87 10.07
CA PHE A 319 -11.26 -0.15 11.20
C PHE A 319 -12.23 0.95 10.77
N MET A 320 -11.87 1.76 9.77
CA MET A 320 -12.68 2.88 9.27
C MET A 320 -14.04 2.43 8.68
N GLN A 321 -14.16 1.18 8.21
CA GLN A 321 -15.44 0.63 7.75
C GLN A 321 -16.28 0.00 8.86
N SER A 322 -15.77 -0.06 10.09
CA SER A 322 -16.46 -0.72 11.19
C SER A 322 -17.56 0.15 11.82
N LYS A 323 -18.62 -0.50 12.28
CA LYS A 323 -19.65 0.18 13.07
C LYS A 323 -19.14 0.71 14.40
N MET A 324 -18.06 0.10 14.95
CA MET A 324 -17.44 0.58 16.19
C MET A 324 -16.75 1.93 15.97
N TYR A 325 -16.02 2.09 14.86
CA TYR A 325 -15.47 3.40 14.48
C TYR A 325 -16.57 4.45 14.35
N SER A 326 -17.65 4.13 13.63
CA SER A 326 -18.79 5.04 13.46
C SER A 326 -19.47 5.40 14.79
N ALA A 327 -19.39 4.54 15.80
CA ALA A 327 -19.88 4.79 17.16
C ALA A 327 -18.91 5.60 18.03
N GLY A 328 -17.72 5.98 17.50
CA GLY A 328 -16.71 6.77 18.22
C GLY A 328 -15.70 5.93 19.02
N VAL A 329 -15.67 4.60 18.86
CA VAL A 329 -14.60 3.75 19.43
C VAL A 329 -13.27 4.12 18.79
N ASN A 330 -12.20 4.10 19.59
CA ASN A 330 -10.85 4.38 19.14
C ASN A 330 -9.85 3.30 19.60
N CYS A 331 -8.62 3.37 19.10
CA CYS A 331 -7.57 2.38 19.38
C CYS A 331 -7.32 2.19 20.87
N LEU A 332 -7.34 3.28 21.64
CA LEU A 332 -7.05 3.28 23.07
C LEU A 332 -8.24 2.83 23.96
N ASP A 333 -9.38 2.48 23.38
CA ASP A 333 -10.43 1.78 24.14
C ASP A 333 -10.03 0.32 24.39
N CYS A 334 -9.25 -0.28 23.47
CA CYS A 334 -8.81 -1.66 23.53
C CYS A 334 -7.34 -1.83 23.91
N HIS A 335 -6.46 -0.92 23.45
CA HIS A 335 -5.02 -0.98 23.67
C HIS A 335 -4.55 0.00 24.74
N ASP A 336 -3.53 -0.39 25.51
CA ASP A 336 -2.83 0.54 26.41
C ASP A 336 -1.86 1.43 25.63
N SER A 337 -1.78 2.70 25.97
CA SER A 337 -1.07 3.72 25.17
C SER A 337 0.44 3.55 25.09
N HIS A 338 1.08 2.88 26.05
CA HIS A 338 2.54 2.73 26.08
C HIS A 338 3.01 1.29 25.89
N THR A 339 2.28 0.30 26.42
CA THR A 339 2.61 -1.10 26.19
C THR A 339 2.05 -1.63 24.87
N MET A 340 1.04 -0.97 24.30
CA MET A 340 0.22 -1.39 23.15
C MET A 340 -0.50 -2.74 23.35
N LYS A 341 -0.40 -3.33 24.54
CA LYS A 341 -1.10 -4.56 24.89
C LYS A 341 -2.59 -4.31 25.07
N LEU A 342 -3.37 -5.37 24.93
CA LEU A 342 -4.81 -5.31 25.20
C LEU A 342 -5.08 -5.04 26.69
N LYS A 343 -6.05 -4.17 26.97
CA LYS A 343 -6.45 -3.77 28.34
C LYS A 343 -7.11 -4.89 29.13
N ALA A 344 -7.70 -5.87 28.43
CA ALA A 344 -8.28 -7.07 29.03
C ALA A 344 -8.04 -8.28 28.13
N GLN A 345 -8.05 -9.46 28.70
CA GLN A 345 -7.83 -10.71 27.97
C GLN A 345 -9.15 -11.37 27.54
N GLY A 346 -9.10 -12.10 26.44
CA GLY A 346 -10.22 -12.88 25.92
C GLY A 346 -11.48 -12.04 25.69
N ASN A 347 -12.63 -12.64 25.93
CA ASN A 347 -13.94 -11.98 25.76
C ASN A 347 -14.13 -10.78 26.69
N GLY A 348 -13.40 -10.71 27.83
CA GLY A 348 -13.46 -9.59 28.76
C GLY A 348 -13.20 -8.24 28.11
N LEU A 349 -12.37 -8.18 27.06
CA LEU A 349 -12.11 -6.95 26.30
C LEU A 349 -13.39 -6.40 25.63
N CYS A 350 -14.17 -7.26 25.00
CA CYS A 350 -15.41 -6.89 24.30
C CYS A 350 -16.56 -6.62 25.28
N LEU A 351 -16.61 -7.39 26.37
CA LEU A 351 -17.68 -7.33 27.36
C LEU A 351 -17.65 -6.08 28.26
N GLN A 352 -16.62 -5.25 28.15
CA GLN A 352 -16.62 -3.92 28.75
C GLN A 352 -17.76 -3.05 28.17
N CYS A 353 -18.08 -3.24 26.88
CA CYS A 353 -19.10 -2.47 26.17
C CYS A 353 -20.31 -3.32 25.76
N HIS A 354 -20.11 -4.59 25.39
CA HIS A 354 -21.16 -5.51 24.95
C HIS A 354 -21.72 -6.31 26.15
N SER A 355 -23.06 -6.40 26.26
CA SER A 355 -23.76 -7.08 27.39
C SER A 355 -23.38 -8.55 27.45
N PRO A 356 -22.81 -9.06 28.57
CA PRO A 356 -22.52 -10.47 28.74
C PRO A 356 -23.75 -11.35 28.64
N GLU A 357 -24.89 -10.87 29.20
CA GLU A 357 -26.17 -11.55 29.20
C GLU A 357 -26.71 -11.78 27.80
N HIS A 358 -26.25 -11.00 26.84
CA HIS A 358 -26.70 -11.09 25.45
C HIS A 358 -25.68 -11.75 24.53
N PHE A 359 -24.40 -11.42 24.69
CA PHE A 359 -23.35 -11.81 23.74
C PHE A 359 -22.41 -12.90 24.24
N ASN A 360 -22.32 -13.12 25.56
CA ASN A 360 -21.46 -14.19 26.13
C ASN A 360 -22.31 -15.41 26.58
N THR A 361 -23.25 -15.80 25.75
CA THR A 361 -24.16 -16.90 26.02
C THR A 361 -23.93 -18.05 25.04
N SER A 362 -24.31 -19.28 25.44
CA SER A 362 -24.24 -20.45 24.56
C SER A 362 -25.02 -20.25 23.24
N ASN A 363 -26.15 -19.54 23.30
CA ASN A 363 -26.98 -19.25 22.11
C ASN A 363 -26.35 -18.27 21.15
N HIS A 364 -25.43 -17.38 21.59
CA HIS A 364 -24.71 -16.50 20.70
C HIS A 364 -23.41 -17.14 20.22
N LEU A 365 -22.62 -17.73 21.12
CA LEU A 365 -21.33 -18.30 20.79
C LEU A 365 -21.43 -19.60 19.98
N ASN A 366 -22.46 -20.42 20.27
CA ASN A 366 -22.67 -21.75 19.67
C ASN A 366 -21.45 -22.68 19.72
N HIS A 367 -20.50 -22.38 20.63
CA HIS A 367 -19.31 -23.14 20.94
C HIS A 367 -19.19 -23.26 22.45
N GLN A 368 -18.65 -24.36 22.95
CA GLN A 368 -18.42 -24.54 24.37
C GLN A 368 -17.38 -23.55 24.89
N ALA A 369 -17.67 -22.92 26.01
CA ALA A 369 -16.76 -21.95 26.62
C ALA A 369 -15.37 -22.55 26.83
N GLY A 370 -14.32 -21.81 26.51
CA GLY A 370 -12.91 -22.23 26.61
C GLY A 370 -12.41 -23.12 25.48
N THR A 371 -13.24 -23.42 24.47
CA THR A 371 -12.80 -24.13 23.25
C THR A 371 -12.51 -23.15 22.12
N LEU A 372 -11.86 -23.62 21.03
CA LEU A 372 -11.71 -22.88 19.79
C LEU A 372 -13.08 -22.43 19.27
N GLY A 373 -13.18 -21.18 18.82
CA GLY A 373 -14.42 -20.56 18.34
C GLY A 373 -15.30 -19.96 19.45
N SER A 374 -14.93 -20.08 20.74
CA SER A 374 -15.67 -19.46 21.85
C SER A 374 -15.24 -18.03 22.15
N ASN A 375 -14.17 -17.50 21.50
CA ASN A 375 -13.78 -16.13 21.65
C ASN A 375 -14.50 -15.25 20.62
N CYS A 376 -14.96 -14.06 21.06
CA CYS A 376 -15.62 -13.09 20.18
C CYS A 376 -14.77 -12.80 18.93
N VAL A 377 -13.45 -12.66 19.11
CA VAL A 377 -12.50 -12.34 18.03
C VAL A 377 -12.40 -13.42 16.96
N ASP A 378 -12.67 -14.70 17.29
CA ASP A 378 -12.53 -15.79 16.32
C ASP A 378 -13.58 -15.70 15.21
N CYS A 379 -14.75 -15.12 15.51
CA CYS A 379 -15.82 -14.87 14.56
C CYS A 379 -15.81 -13.44 13.99
N HIS A 380 -15.56 -12.42 14.85
CA HIS A 380 -15.72 -11.01 14.50
C HIS A 380 -14.43 -10.31 14.07
N MET A 381 -13.27 -10.92 14.34
CA MET A 381 -11.93 -10.44 13.96
C MET A 381 -11.09 -11.62 13.43
N PRO A 382 -11.50 -12.25 12.32
CA PRO A 382 -10.78 -13.42 11.80
C PRO A 382 -9.33 -13.05 11.48
N GLN A 383 -8.40 -13.98 11.73
CA GLN A 383 -6.98 -13.81 11.45
C GLN A 383 -6.66 -14.08 9.98
N THR A 384 -5.68 -13.38 9.44
CA THR A 384 -5.02 -13.73 8.18
C THR A 384 -3.53 -13.81 8.43
N ARG A 385 -2.90 -14.87 7.90
CA ARG A 385 -1.46 -15.09 8.05
C ARG A 385 -0.69 -14.34 6.99
N TYR A 386 0.20 -13.45 7.43
CA TYR A 386 1.13 -12.70 6.58
C TYR A 386 2.56 -13.15 6.85
N MET A 387 3.45 -12.88 5.91
CA MET A 387 4.89 -13.17 6.01
C MET A 387 5.17 -14.60 6.55
N GLY A 388 4.31 -15.56 6.22
CA GLY A 388 4.44 -16.97 6.56
C GLY A 388 4.10 -17.37 7.99
N VAL A 389 4.25 -16.49 8.98
CA VAL A 389 4.14 -16.82 10.41
C VAL A 389 3.36 -15.82 11.25
N ASP A 390 3.02 -14.65 10.68
CA ASP A 390 2.40 -13.54 11.42
C ASP A 390 0.88 -13.51 11.22
N ASP A 391 0.14 -13.96 12.22
CA ASP A 391 -1.31 -14.00 12.21
C ASP A 391 -1.89 -12.68 12.72
N ARG A 392 -2.50 -11.89 11.82
CA ARG A 392 -3.09 -10.58 12.13
C ARG A 392 -4.61 -10.61 12.05
N ARG A 393 -5.27 -9.97 13.02
CA ARG A 393 -6.74 -9.90 13.10
C ARG A 393 -7.28 -8.74 12.28
N ASP A 394 -8.37 -9.01 11.56
CA ASP A 394 -9.12 -7.97 10.83
C ASP A 394 -9.90 -7.09 11.82
N HIS A 395 -9.70 -5.76 11.75
CA HIS A 395 -10.34 -4.76 12.60
C HIS A 395 -11.66 -4.20 12.04
N SER A 396 -12.24 -4.87 11.06
CA SER A 396 -13.59 -4.50 10.57
C SER A 396 -14.70 -4.88 11.54
N PHE A 397 -14.41 -5.72 12.52
CA PHE A 397 -15.39 -6.25 13.49
C PHE A 397 -16.63 -6.77 12.81
N SER A 398 -16.42 -7.54 11.74
CA SER A 398 -17.48 -7.95 10.84
C SER A 398 -18.45 -8.94 11.49
N ILE A 399 -19.71 -8.87 11.08
CA ILE A 399 -20.68 -9.93 11.39
C ILE A 399 -20.45 -11.04 10.37
N PRO A 400 -20.19 -12.30 10.78
CA PRO A 400 -19.98 -13.41 9.86
C PRO A 400 -21.20 -13.64 8.93
N ARG A 401 -20.94 -13.65 7.60
CA ARG A 401 -21.96 -13.88 6.57
C ARG A 401 -21.49 -14.93 5.57
N PRO A 402 -21.47 -16.22 5.94
CA PRO A 402 -20.99 -17.28 5.04
C PRO A 402 -21.76 -17.40 3.72
N ALA A 403 -23.00 -16.92 3.66
CA ALA A 403 -23.76 -16.82 2.41
C ALA A 403 -23.06 -15.95 1.35
N LEU A 404 -22.28 -14.94 1.75
CA LEU A 404 -21.46 -14.15 0.83
C LEU A 404 -20.28 -14.97 0.28
N SER A 405 -19.68 -15.81 1.11
CA SER A 405 -18.62 -16.72 0.66
C SER A 405 -19.11 -17.64 -0.45
N GLN A 406 -20.33 -18.15 -0.32
CA GLN A 406 -20.95 -18.98 -1.34
C GLN A 406 -21.20 -18.23 -2.65
N SER A 407 -21.62 -16.96 -2.57
CA SER A 407 -22.03 -16.17 -3.74
C SER A 407 -20.90 -15.34 -4.38
N LEU A 408 -19.87 -14.96 -3.61
CA LEU A 408 -18.81 -14.04 -3.99
C LEU A 408 -17.39 -14.62 -3.83
N GLY A 409 -17.26 -15.84 -3.26
CA GLY A 409 -15.95 -16.47 -3.04
C GLY A 409 -15.12 -15.81 -1.92
N THR A 410 -15.73 -15.01 -1.02
CA THR A 410 -15.00 -14.36 0.07
C THR A 410 -14.73 -15.34 1.20
N PRO A 411 -13.67 -15.14 2.01
CA PRO A 411 -13.43 -15.97 3.19
C PRO A 411 -14.52 -15.76 4.25
N ASN A 412 -14.73 -16.76 5.12
CA ASN A 412 -15.59 -16.62 6.27
C ASN A 412 -14.94 -17.21 7.52
N ALA A 413 -15.36 -16.74 8.68
CA ALA A 413 -14.78 -17.14 9.95
C ALA A 413 -14.94 -18.64 10.25
N CYS A 414 -16.04 -19.27 9.83
CA CYS A 414 -16.33 -20.68 10.14
C CYS A 414 -15.34 -21.63 9.48
N ASN A 415 -15.09 -21.47 8.19
CA ASN A 415 -14.22 -22.35 7.41
C ASN A 415 -12.73 -22.19 7.71
N ARG A 416 -12.34 -21.24 8.58
CA ARG A 416 -10.95 -21.16 9.10
C ARG A 416 -10.61 -22.31 10.03
N CYS A 417 -11.59 -22.77 10.80
CA CYS A 417 -11.46 -23.91 11.70
C CYS A 417 -12.12 -25.18 11.11
N HIS A 418 -13.31 -25.05 10.52
CA HIS A 418 -14.06 -26.14 9.87
C HIS A 418 -13.64 -26.24 8.39
N GLN A 419 -12.38 -26.63 8.15
CA GLN A 419 -11.79 -26.65 6.81
C GLN A 419 -12.37 -27.74 5.91
N ASP A 420 -12.90 -28.81 6.50
CA ASP A 420 -13.53 -29.93 5.79
C ASP A 420 -14.98 -29.61 5.38
N GLU A 421 -15.52 -28.48 5.85
CA GLU A 421 -16.89 -28.07 5.59
C GLU A 421 -16.98 -26.97 4.53
N THR A 422 -18.15 -26.85 3.90
CA THR A 422 -18.39 -25.86 2.82
C THR A 422 -18.93 -24.53 3.37
N ALA A 423 -18.83 -23.47 2.57
CA ALA A 423 -19.48 -22.18 2.86
C ALA A 423 -21.03 -22.34 2.95
N SER A 424 -21.61 -23.31 2.24
CA SER A 424 -23.04 -23.64 2.30
C SER A 424 -23.40 -24.25 3.68
N TRP A 425 -22.58 -25.15 4.19
CA TRP A 425 -22.72 -25.67 5.55
C TRP A 425 -22.69 -24.55 6.58
N ALA A 426 -21.67 -23.68 6.51
CA ALA A 426 -21.53 -22.54 7.41
C ALA A 426 -22.74 -21.58 7.35
N SER A 427 -23.25 -21.31 6.16
CA SER A 427 -24.47 -20.51 5.95
C SER A 427 -25.71 -21.19 6.59
N GLY A 428 -25.83 -22.50 6.40
CA GLY A 428 -26.89 -23.30 7.05
C GLY A 428 -26.83 -23.23 8.57
N LYS A 429 -25.62 -23.28 9.19
CA LYS A 429 -25.45 -23.15 10.65
C LYS A 429 -25.85 -21.75 11.15
N VAL A 430 -25.42 -20.69 10.49
CA VAL A 430 -25.81 -19.30 10.84
C VAL A 430 -27.33 -19.14 10.75
N LYS A 431 -27.94 -19.67 9.71
CA LYS A 431 -29.40 -19.65 9.54
C LYS A 431 -30.13 -20.42 10.64
N GLN A 432 -29.60 -21.58 11.03
CA GLN A 432 -30.15 -22.41 12.13
C GLN A 432 -30.05 -21.66 13.47
N TRP A 433 -28.94 -20.97 13.75
CA TRP A 433 -28.68 -20.33 15.04
C TRP A 433 -29.43 -19.01 15.21
N PHE A 434 -29.55 -18.24 14.15
CA PHE A 434 -30.06 -16.87 14.22
C PHE A 434 -31.39 -16.65 13.45
N GLY A 435 -32.01 -17.71 12.94
CA GLY A 435 -33.37 -17.68 12.40
C GLY A 435 -33.51 -17.12 10.98
N GLY A 436 -32.42 -16.93 10.25
CA GLY A 436 -32.44 -16.45 8.86
C GLY A 436 -31.07 -15.96 8.36
N ASP A 437 -31.01 -15.72 7.06
CA ASP A 437 -29.86 -15.01 6.46
C ASP A 437 -29.88 -13.57 6.93
N MET A 438 -28.75 -13.08 7.46
CA MET A 438 -28.59 -11.66 7.78
C MET A 438 -28.56 -10.86 6.50
N GLN A 439 -29.71 -10.27 6.14
CA GLN A 439 -29.86 -9.47 4.94
C GLN A 439 -28.91 -8.26 5.00
N LEU A 440 -28.28 -8.00 3.86
CA LEU A 440 -27.52 -6.78 3.65
C LEU A 440 -28.45 -5.69 3.13
N GLU A 441 -28.23 -4.47 3.58
CA GLU A 441 -28.84 -3.29 2.98
C GLU A 441 -28.58 -3.26 1.46
N PRO A 442 -29.56 -2.88 0.63
CA PRO A 442 -29.47 -2.97 -0.82
C PRO A 442 -28.20 -2.30 -1.39
N ASN A 443 -27.84 -1.12 -0.89
CA ASN A 443 -26.65 -0.38 -1.35
C ASN A 443 -25.34 -1.09 -0.97
N ARG A 444 -25.26 -1.73 0.21
CA ARG A 444 -24.09 -2.54 0.60
C ARG A 444 -23.95 -3.78 -0.29
N LYS A 445 -25.06 -4.43 -0.65
CA LYS A 445 -25.06 -5.55 -1.59
C LYS A 445 -24.61 -5.09 -2.99
N SER A 446 -25.11 -3.94 -3.44
CA SER A 446 -24.69 -3.34 -4.72
C SER A 446 -23.20 -2.98 -4.73
N LEU A 447 -22.65 -2.47 -3.63
CA LEU A 447 -21.21 -2.20 -3.48
C LEU A 447 -20.37 -3.47 -3.62
N MET A 448 -20.79 -4.57 -2.99
CA MET A 448 -20.09 -5.85 -3.12
C MET A 448 -20.16 -6.40 -4.55
N ASN A 449 -21.32 -6.28 -5.20
CA ASN A 449 -21.47 -6.66 -6.61
C ASN A 449 -20.55 -5.83 -7.51
N LEU A 450 -20.47 -4.51 -7.29
CA LEU A 450 -19.59 -3.61 -8.04
C LEU A 450 -18.12 -4.03 -7.91
N ARG A 451 -17.66 -4.28 -6.69
CA ARG A 451 -16.29 -4.78 -6.42
C ARG A 451 -16.03 -6.16 -7.03
N ALA A 452 -17.06 -6.99 -7.14
CA ALA A 452 -16.99 -8.31 -7.75
C ALA A 452 -17.09 -8.29 -9.30
N GLY A 453 -17.15 -7.11 -9.92
CA GLY A 453 -17.36 -6.97 -11.37
C GLY A 453 -18.72 -7.47 -11.86
N LYS A 454 -19.69 -7.63 -10.96
CA LYS A 454 -21.07 -8.01 -11.32
C LYS A 454 -21.84 -6.77 -11.80
N PRO A 455 -22.85 -6.93 -12.64
CA PRO A 455 -23.63 -5.81 -13.16
C PRO A 455 -24.25 -4.95 -12.05
N VAL A 456 -23.96 -3.65 -12.10
CA VAL A 456 -24.54 -2.60 -11.26
C VAL A 456 -24.89 -1.43 -12.18
N THR A 457 -26.10 -0.91 -12.09
CA THR A 457 -26.51 0.24 -12.91
C THR A 457 -25.87 1.53 -12.41
N ALA A 458 -25.76 2.54 -13.27
CA ALA A 458 -25.24 3.86 -12.90
C ALA A 458 -26.04 4.48 -11.73
N VAL A 459 -27.36 4.30 -11.71
CA VAL A 459 -28.22 4.78 -10.60
C VAL A 459 -27.91 4.05 -9.29
N GLN A 460 -27.75 2.74 -9.32
CA GLN A 460 -27.38 1.97 -8.13
C GLN A 460 -25.99 2.39 -7.61
N HIS A 461 -25.05 2.62 -8.51
CA HIS A 461 -23.71 3.08 -8.14
C HIS A 461 -23.75 4.47 -7.49
N LYS A 462 -24.49 5.40 -8.10
CA LYS A 462 -24.71 6.73 -7.50
C LYS A 462 -25.33 6.62 -6.10
N ASN A 463 -26.36 5.78 -5.93
CA ASN A 463 -27.01 5.58 -4.64
C ASN A 463 -26.05 5.06 -3.55
N ILE A 464 -25.06 4.21 -3.88
CA ILE A 464 -24.03 3.77 -2.94
C ILE A 464 -23.20 4.97 -2.45
N ILE A 465 -22.81 5.85 -3.38
CA ILE A 465 -21.94 7.00 -3.07
C ILE A 465 -22.68 8.03 -2.23
N ASP A 466 -23.97 8.25 -2.49
CA ASP A 466 -24.78 9.26 -1.80
C ASP A 466 -25.37 8.78 -0.47
N ASP A 467 -25.34 7.47 -0.19
CA ASP A 467 -25.91 6.88 1.03
C ASP A 467 -25.04 7.16 2.26
N ALA A 468 -25.40 8.18 3.04
CA ALA A 468 -24.69 8.57 4.26
C ALA A 468 -24.72 7.50 5.38
N THR A 469 -25.50 6.42 5.26
CA THR A 469 -25.49 5.30 6.20
C THR A 469 -24.34 4.32 5.94
N ILE A 470 -23.67 4.45 4.78
CA ILE A 470 -22.44 3.74 4.44
C ILE A 470 -21.25 4.59 4.88
N GLU A 471 -20.26 3.96 5.49
CA GLU A 471 -19.07 4.62 6.00
C GLU A 471 -18.32 5.38 4.88
N ALA A 472 -17.78 6.55 5.21
CA ALA A 472 -17.13 7.46 4.24
C ALA A 472 -16.03 6.76 3.40
N ILE A 473 -15.23 5.89 4.02
CA ILE A 473 -14.19 5.15 3.31
C ILE A 473 -14.79 4.17 2.28
N SER A 474 -15.91 3.53 2.59
CA SER A 474 -16.59 2.61 1.66
C SER A 474 -17.22 3.35 0.49
N ARG A 475 -17.79 4.54 0.74
CA ARG A 475 -18.33 5.45 -0.29
C ARG A 475 -17.22 6.00 -1.18
N ALA A 476 -16.09 6.43 -0.60
CA ALA A 476 -14.91 6.86 -1.35
C ALA A 476 -14.33 5.71 -2.21
N SER A 477 -14.35 4.48 -1.69
CA SER A 477 -13.95 3.30 -2.45
C SER A 477 -14.88 3.01 -3.63
N ALA A 478 -16.19 3.17 -3.45
CA ALA A 478 -17.16 3.09 -4.54
C ALA A 478 -16.90 4.20 -5.57
N LEU A 479 -16.63 5.42 -5.10
CA LEU A 479 -16.35 6.56 -5.99
C LEU A 479 -15.14 6.28 -6.90
N GLN A 480 -14.05 5.67 -6.41
CA GLN A 480 -12.92 5.26 -7.26
C GLN A 480 -13.31 4.26 -8.38
N LEU A 481 -14.37 3.49 -8.19
CA LEU A 481 -14.87 2.54 -9.18
C LEU A 481 -15.85 3.17 -10.19
N LEU A 482 -16.11 4.47 -10.08
CA LEU A 482 -17.08 5.18 -10.91
C LEU A 482 -16.88 5.00 -12.44
N PRO A 483 -15.62 4.93 -12.95
CA PRO A 483 -15.40 4.70 -14.40
C PRO A 483 -15.99 3.40 -14.95
N ILE A 484 -16.31 2.42 -14.08
CA ILE A 484 -16.95 1.15 -14.51
C ILE A 484 -18.37 1.39 -15.02
N THR A 485 -19.09 2.37 -14.47
CA THR A 485 -20.51 2.61 -14.77
C THR A 485 -20.79 3.97 -15.40
N HIS A 486 -19.82 4.89 -15.34
CA HIS A 486 -19.95 6.26 -15.84
C HIS A 486 -18.76 6.62 -16.73
N THR A 487 -19.05 7.09 -17.93
CA THR A 487 -18.05 7.67 -18.84
C THR A 487 -17.88 9.17 -18.61
N GLN A 488 -18.92 9.81 -18.07
CA GLN A 488 -18.95 11.22 -17.67
C GLN A 488 -19.79 11.41 -16.41
N VAL A 489 -19.52 12.47 -15.68
CA VAL A 489 -20.21 12.85 -14.44
C VAL A 489 -20.85 14.23 -14.62
N SER A 490 -22.07 14.43 -14.11
CA SER A 490 -22.67 15.76 -14.14
C SER A 490 -21.93 16.73 -13.21
N PRO A 491 -21.69 17.98 -13.65
CA PRO A 491 -20.98 18.97 -12.84
C PRO A 491 -21.63 19.21 -11.46
N ASP A 492 -22.95 19.31 -11.39
CA ASP A 492 -23.66 19.57 -10.12
C ASP A 492 -23.45 18.44 -9.10
N TRP A 493 -23.48 17.17 -9.53
CA TRP A 493 -23.20 16.06 -8.63
C TRP A 493 -21.75 16.06 -8.21
N PHE A 494 -20.84 16.32 -9.17
CA PHE A 494 -19.41 16.42 -8.86
C PHE A 494 -19.12 17.54 -7.84
N SER A 495 -19.74 18.73 -7.99
CA SER A 495 -19.62 19.83 -7.03
C SER A 495 -20.04 19.40 -5.62
N SER A 496 -21.10 18.59 -5.49
CA SER A 496 -21.53 18.06 -4.20
C SER A 496 -20.50 17.11 -3.56
N LEU A 497 -19.80 16.31 -4.37
CA LEU A 497 -18.73 15.43 -3.92
C LEU A 497 -17.46 16.22 -3.55
N ALA A 498 -17.08 17.19 -4.37
CA ALA A 498 -15.95 18.09 -4.14
C ALA A 498 -16.13 18.97 -2.90
N GLY A 499 -17.38 19.36 -2.58
CA GLY A 499 -17.75 20.11 -1.37
C GLY A 499 -18.09 19.24 -0.16
N SER A 500 -17.92 17.93 -0.21
CA SER A 500 -18.28 17.02 0.88
C SER A 500 -17.55 17.35 2.19
N PRO A 501 -18.20 17.29 3.37
CA PRO A 501 -17.52 17.37 4.65
C PRO A 501 -16.52 16.24 4.87
N GLU A 502 -16.72 15.09 4.19
CA GLU A 502 -15.89 13.90 4.31
C GLU A 502 -14.61 14.01 3.46
N PRO A 503 -13.42 14.08 4.07
CA PRO A 503 -12.17 14.28 3.32
C PRO A 503 -11.88 13.22 2.26
N LEU A 504 -12.19 11.95 2.55
CA LEU A 504 -11.95 10.85 1.61
C LEU A 504 -12.84 10.94 0.36
N ILE A 505 -14.04 11.50 0.49
CA ILE A 505 -14.92 11.77 -0.65
C ILE A 505 -14.33 12.87 -1.52
N ARG A 506 -13.86 13.99 -0.92
CA ARG A 506 -13.21 15.07 -1.68
C ARG A 506 -11.93 14.60 -2.36
N LEU A 507 -11.14 13.75 -1.68
CA LEU A 507 -9.93 13.16 -2.26
C LEU A 507 -10.27 12.31 -3.50
N ALA A 508 -11.21 11.38 -3.38
CA ALA A 508 -11.64 10.54 -4.49
C ALA A 508 -12.27 11.35 -5.64
N ALA A 509 -13.04 12.39 -5.33
CA ALA A 509 -13.58 13.30 -6.34
C ALA A 509 -12.45 14.03 -7.10
N ALA A 510 -11.44 14.56 -6.39
CA ALA A 510 -10.30 15.20 -7.00
C ALA A 510 -9.52 14.29 -7.96
N GLU A 511 -9.37 13.01 -7.61
CA GLU A 511 -8.75 11.98 -8.47
C GLU A 511 -9.55 11.70 -9.74
N LEU A 512 -10.88 11.77 -9.66
CA LEU A 512 -11.81 11.44 -10.75
C LEU A 512 -12.26 12.64 -11.59
N GLY A 513 -11.74 13.82 -11.33
CA GLY A 513 -12.11 15.03 -12.08
C GLY A 513 -11.91 14.92 -13.60
N TYR A 514 -11.11 13.95 -14.07
CA TYR A 514 -10.97 13.68 -15.51
C TYR A 514 -12.26 13.16 -16.18
N LEU A 515 -13.26 12.71 -15.41
CA LEU A 515 -14.58 12.33 -15.91
C LEU A 515 -15.45 13.56 -16.26
N LEU A 516 -15.04 14.75 -15.86
CA LEU A 516 -15.69 16.00 -16.26
C LEU A 516 -15.21 16.46 -17.65
N PRO A 517 -16.07 17.14 -18.43
CA PRO A 517 -15.63 17.95 -19.55
C PRO A 517 -14.53 18.95 -19.11
N GLN A 518 -13.67 19.36 -20.06
CA GLN A 518 -12.47 20.12 -19.68
C GLN A 518 -12.76 21.42 -18.93
N ASP A 519 -13.74 22.20 -19.39
CA ASP A 519 -14.08 23.49 -18.78
C ASP A 519 -14.67 23.33 -17.38
N ASP A 520 -15.54 22.33 -17.22
CA ASP A 520 -16.11 21.96 -15.92
C ASP A 520 -15.03 21.44 -14.97
N ARG A 521 -14.08 20.65 -15.47
CA ARG A 521 -12.94 20.15 -14.70
C ARG A 521 -12.13 21.28 -14.07
N VAL A 522 -11.81 22.30 -14.86
CA VAL A 522 -11.06 23.46 -14.36
C VAL A 522 -11.86 24.20 -13.30
N ARG A 523 -13.15 24.44 -13.56
CA ARG A 523 -14.03 25.13 -12.59
C ARG A 523 -14.16 24.39 -11.27
N GLU A 524 -14.42 23.09 -11.33
CA GLU A 524 -14.72 22.25 -10.15
C GLU A 524 -13.47 21.90 -9.32
N LEU A 525 -12.32 21.69 -9.97
CA LEU A 525 -11.11 21.30 -9.24
C LEU A 525 -10.26 22.49 -8.75
N THR A 526 -10.41 23.69 -9.33
CA THR A 526 -9.64 24.86 -8.89
C THR A 526 -9.83 25.18 -7.41
N PRO A 527 -11.04 25.14 -6.81
CA PRO A 527 -11.22 25.32 -5.38
C PRO A 527 -10.45 24.29 -4.55
N LEU A 528 -10.36 23.02 -5.00
CA LEU A 528 -9.66 21.95 -4.29
C LEU A 528 -8.14 22.13 -4.24
N LEU A 529 -7.56 23.00 -5.06
CA LEU A 529 -6.14 23.39 -4.94
C LEU A 529 -5.84 24.11 -3.62
N ASN A 530 -6.87 24.62 -2.94
CA ASN A 530 -6.80 25.31 -1.66
C ASN A 530 -7.50 24.51 -0.53
N ASP A 531 -7.81 23.22 -0.75
CA ASP A 531 -8.39 22.37 0.30
C ASP A 531 -7.49 22.39 1.56
N PRO A 532 -8.06 22.34 2.77
CA PRO A 532 -7.26 22.30 3.99
C PRO A 532 -6.29 21.13 4.05
N LEU A 533 -6.58 20.00 3.34
CA LEU A 533 -5.79 18.78 3.38
C LEU A 533 -4.92 18.62 2.14
N ARG A 534 -3.62 18.32 2.34
CA ARG A 534 -2.63 18.18 1.25
C ARG A 534 -2.97 17.07 0.27
N ALA A 535 -3.48 15.92 0.73
CA ALA A 535 -3.87 14.83 -0.17
C ALA A 535 -4.87 15.28 -1.24
N VAL A 536 -5.88 16.08 -0.85
CA VAL A 536 -6.89 16.62 -1.76
C VAL A 536 -6.25 17.63 -2.73
N ARG A 537 -5.42 18.56 -2.21
CA ARG A 537 -4.71 19.54 -3.05
C ARG A 537 -3.82 18.87 -4.10
N VAL A 538 -3.06 17.87 -3.68
CA VAL A 538 -2.15 17.12 -4.57
C VAL A 538 -2.93 16.32 -5.62
N ALA A 539 -4.05 15.69 -5.25
CA ALA A 539 -4.93 14.99 -6.18
C ALA A 539 -5.52 15.95 -7.23
N ALA A 540 -6.04 17.10 -6.80
CA ALA A 540 -6.56 18.13 -7.70
C ALA A 540 -5.49 18.68 -8.67
N ALA A 541 -4.29 18.96 -8.16
CA ALA A 541 -3.17 19.43 -8.99
C ALA A 541 -2.74 18.37 -10.02
N ARG A 542 -2.71 17.10 -9.64
CA ARG A 542 -2.39 15.98 -10.54
C ARG A 542 -3.42 15.85 -11.67
N THR A 543 -4.70 16.02 -11.37
CA THR A 543 -5.79 15.87 -12.32
C THR A 543 -5.92 17.07 -13.25
N LEU A 544 -5.70 18.29 -12.75
CA LEU A 544 -5.71 19.53 -13.56
C LEU A 544 -4.56 19.64 -14.52
N ARG A 545 -3.37 19.09 -14.19
CA ARG A 545 -2.17 19.12 -15.02
C ARG A 545 -1.79 20.54 -15.49
N THR A 546 -1.90 21.54 -14.61
CA THR A 546 -1.57 22.93 -14.91
C THR A 546 -0.17 23.28 -14.42
N ASP A 547 0.55 24.15 -15.17
CA ASP A 547 1.83 24.73 -14.73
C ASP A 547 1.57 25.98 -13.87
N SER A 548 0.92 25.79 -12.74
CA SER A 548 0.69 26.89 -11.82
C SER A 548 1.76 26.86 -10.72
N LYS A 549 2.26 28.06 -10.35
CA LYS A 549 3.13 28.24 -9.19
C LYS A 549 2.38 28.06 -7.86
N ALA A 550 1.13 27.60 -7.91
CA ALA A 550 0.31 27.36 -6.75
C ALA A 550 0.96 26.35 -5.78
N LYS A 551 0.70 26.51 -4.49
CA LYS A 551 1.20 25.64 -3.42
C LYS A 551 0.95 24.16 -3.74
N ALA A 552 -0.24 23.83 -4.24
CA ALA A 552 -0.63 22.46 -4.59
C ALA A 552 0.32 21.79 -5.63
N ASN A 553 0.78 22.52 -6.63
CA ASN A 553 1.74 21.99 -7.63
C ASN A 553 3.15 21.79 -7.04
N GLN A 554 3.57 22.66 -6.12
CA GLN A 554 4.82 22.45 -5.37
C GLN A 554 4.73 21.23 -4.46
N GLU A 555 3.59 21.05 -3.78
CA GLU A 555 3.30 19.87 -2.95
C GLU A 555 3.26 18.58 -3.80
N LEU A 556 2.66 18.61 -4.99
CA LEU A 556 2.69 17.50 -5.95
C LEU A 556 4.12 17.13 -6.36
N THR A 557 4.94 18.14 -6.68
CA THR A 557 6.35 17.91 -7.04
C THR A 557 7.10 17.24 -5.89
N ARG A 558 6.96 17.75 -4.66
CA ARG A 558 7.60 17.15 -3.46
C ARG A 558 7.13 15.72 -3.21
N ALA A 559 5.82 15.44 -3.31
CA ALA A 559 5.28 14.10 -3.15
C ALA A 559 5.86 13.11 -4.18
N ASN A 560 6.06 13.56 -5.43
CA ASN A 560 6.70 12.75 -6.46
C ASN A 560 8.21 12.55 -6.18
N GLU A 561 8.92 13.57 -5.67
CA GLU A 561 10.34 13.50 -5.30
C GLU A 561 10.59 12.52 -4.15
N VAL A 562 9.74 12.54 -3.12
CA VAL A 562 9.81 11.61 -1.98
C VAL A 562 9.75 10.14 -2.42
N SER A 563 9.03 9.86 -3.50
CA SER A 563 8.89 8.52 -4.08
C SER A 563 9.87 8.22 -5.23
N ALA A 564 10.75 9.16 -5.60
CA ALA A 564 11.60 9.05 -6.81
C ALA A 564 12.81 8.11 -6.70
N TRP A 565 12.95 7.43 -5.57
CA TRP A 565 13.90 6.33 -5.37
C TRP A 565 13.43 5.02 -6.03
N ARG A 566 12.19 4.96 -6.53
CA ARG A 566 11.60 3.87 -7.32
C ARG A 566 10.95 4.39 -8.60
N GLY A 567 10.55 3.47 -9.48
CA GLY A 567 10.04 3.78 -10.82
C GLY A 567 8.85 4.75 -10.82
N GLU A 568 7.88 4.54 -9.93
CA GLU A 568 6.63 5.31 -9.87
C GLU A 568 6.87 6.81 -9.62
N GLY A 569 7.74 7.16 -8.68
CA GLY A 569 8.00 8.58 -8.37
C GLY A 569 8.68 9.29 -9.54
N ARG A 570 9.62 8.62 -10.20
CA ARG A 570 10.28 9.13 -11.42
C ARG A 570 9.31 9.27 -12.60
N LEU A 571 8.43 8.28 -12.80
CA LEU A 571 7.37 8.34 -13.79
C LEU A 571 6.46 9.54 -13.53
N ASN A 572 5.99 9.73 -12.31
CA ASN A 572 5.08 10.81 -11.94
C ASN A 572 5.71 12.19 -12.15
N LEU A 573 7.01 12.36 -11.84
CA LEU A 573 7.76 13.59 -12.18
C LEU A 573 7.80 13.81 -13.70
N GLY A 574 8.08 12.77 -14.46
CA GLY A 574 8.07 12.82 -15.91
C GLY A 574 6.71 13.23 -16.49
N LEU A 575 5.63 12.60 -16.01
CA LEU A 575 4.26 12.92 -16.44
C LEU A 575 3.84 14.35 -16.08
N GLN A 576 4.23 14.85 -14.91
CA GLN A 576 3.99 16.23 -14.49
C GLN A 576 4.70 17.22 -15.44
N LEU A 577 5.93 16.93 -15.84
CA LEU A 577 6.70 17.75 -16.79
C LEU A 577 6.12 17.69 -18.20
N LEU A 578 5.65 16.51 -18.64
CA LEU A 578 4.97 16.38 -19.95
C LEU A 578 3.70 17.22 -20.03
N ALA A 579 2.93 17.26 -18.96
CA ALA A 579 1.69 18.04 -18.89
C ALA A 579 1.94 19.56 -19.12
N THR A 580 3.17 20.02 -18.87
CA THR A 580 3.59 21.41 -19.01
C THR A 580 4.49 21.64 -20.25
N GLY A 581 4.60 20.67 -21.14
CA GLY A 581 5.39 20.75 -22.38
C GLY A 581 6.92 20.66 -22.18
N ARG A 582 7.40 20.29 -21.00
CA ARG A 582 8.84 20.18 -20.67
C ARG A 582 9.41 18.82 -21.07
N TRP A 583 9.37 18.50 -22.36
CA TRP A 583 9.67 17.17 -22.92
C TRP A 583 11.06 16.63 -22.58
N GLN A 584 12.11 17.49 -22.69
CA GLN A 584 13.49 17.06 -22.45
C GLN A 584 13.75 16.72 -20.98
N GLU A 585 13.07 17.41 -20.07
CA GLU A 585 13.20 17.12 -18.64
C GLU A 585 12.40 15.86 -18.28
N ALA A 586 11.22 15.67 -18.87
CA ALA A 586 10.45 14.45 -18.74
C ALA A 586 11.21 13.21 -19.22
N GLU A 587 11.87 13.31 -20.39
CA GLU A 587 12.76 12.26 -20.93
C GLU A 587 13.84 11.85 -19.92
N LYS A 588 14.48 12.82 -19.23
CA LYS A 588 15.50 12.54 -18.21
C LYS A 588 14.93 11.75 -17.02
N HIS A 589 13.73 12.12 -16.55
CA HIS A 589 13.10 11.41 -15.43
C HIS A 589 12.66 10.00 -15.82
N LEU A 590 12.07 9.80 -16.99
CA LEU A 590 11.66 8.48 -17.47
C LEU A 590 12.85 7.57 -17.74
N SER A 591 13.92 8.09 -18.35
CA SER A 591 15.17 7.34 -18.54
C SER A 591 15.80 6.95 -17.19
N ALA A 592 15.80 7.85 -16.22
CA ALA A 592 16.28 7.57 -14.88
C ALA A 592 15.39 6.56 -14.15
N SER A 593 14.09 6.52 -14.45
CA SER A 593 13.16 5.50 -13.92
C SER A 593 13.55 4.10 -14.37
N ILE A 594 13.82 3.93 -15.66
CA ILE A 594 14.26 2.64 -16.25
C ILE A 594 15.57 2.16 -15.59
N ILE A 595 16.51 3.08 -15.33
CA ILE A 595 17.78 2.72 -14.67
C ILE A 595 17.57 2.34 -13.19
N THR A 596 16.68 3.03 -12.51
CA THR A 596 16.42 2.82 -11.08
C THR A 596 15.60 1.55 -10.83
N ASP A 597 14.65 1.28 -11.71
CA ASP A 597 13.67 0.19 -11.62
C ASP A 597 13.41 -0.42 -13.01
N PRO A 598 14.34 -1.25 -13.52
CA PRO A 598 14.29 -1.77 -14.88
C PRO A 598 13.11 -2.71 -15.16
N TYR A 599 12.43 -3.17 -14.10
CA TYR A 599 11.25 -4.02 -14.21
C TYR A 599 9.93 -3.25 -14.07
N PHE A 600 10.00 -1.91 -14.03
CA PHE A 600 8.83 -1.04 -14.00
C PHE A 600 8.38 -0.65 -15.41
N GLU A 601 7.53 -1.44 -16.00
CA GLU A 601 7.06 -1.35 -17.39
C GLU A 601 6.51 0.01 -17.81
N PRO A 602 5.71 0.75 -16.98
CA PRO A 602 5.11 2.00 -17.41
C PRO A 602 6.12 3.06 -17.85
N SER A 603 7.36 3.01 -17.36
CA SER A 603 8.40 3.96 -17.74
C SER A 603 8.85 3.78 -19.18
N TYR A 604 8.93 2.55 -19.66
CA TYR A 604 9.28 2.27 -21.06
C TYR A 604 8.18 2.73 -22.01
N VAL A 605 6.93 2.42 -21.71
CA VAL A 605 5.78 2.82 -22.54
C VAL A 605 5.72 4.34 -22.67
N ASN A 606 5.80 5.06 -21.54
CA ASN A 606 5.74 6.52 -21.57
C ASN A 606 6.95 7.18 -22.22
N LEU A 607 8.15 6.62 -22.06
CA LEU A 607 9.35 7.12 -22.75
C LEU A 607 9.27 6.90 -24.26
N ALA A 608 8.81 5.72 -24.69
CA ALA A 608 8.59 5.44 -26.11
C ALA A 608 7.54 6.36 -26.71
N ASP A 609 6.49 6.70 -25.96
CA ASP A 609 5.47 7.68 -26.40
C ASP A 609 6.03 9.10 -26.56
N ILE A 610 6.95 9.53 -25.70
CA ILE A 610 7.69 10.80 -25.90
C ILE A 610 8.45 10.74 -27.22
N TYR A 611 9.24 9.70 -27.45
CA TYR A 611 10.03 9.59 -28.68
C TYR A 611 9.16 9.51 -29.93
N ARG A 612 8.02 8.83 -29.84
CA ARG A 612 7.02 8.79 -30.89
C ARG A 612 6.45 10.19 -31.19
N ALA A 613 6.03 10.90 -30.15
CA ALA A 613 5.43 12.24 -30.30
C ALA A 613 6.42 13.28 -30.84
N THR A 614 7.72 13.08 -30.62
CA THR A 614 8.80 13.95 -31.12
C THR A 614 9.46 13.45 -32.42
N GLY A 615 8.85 12.46 -33.11
CA GLY A 615 9.35 11.94 -34.40
C GLY A 615 10.61 11.07 -34.34
N GLN A 616 11.01 10.63 -33.13
CA GLN A 616 12.22 9.83 -32.89
C GLN A 616 11.91 8.32 -32.91
N ALA A 617 11.33 7.79 -33.99
CA ALA A 617 10.84 6.43 -34.13
C ALA A 617 11.89 5.35 -33.81
N VAL A 618 13.15 5.57 -34.15
CA VAL A 618 14.27 4.64 -33.88
C VAL A 618 14.50 4.51 -32.36
N LYS A 619 14.46 5.63 -31.62
CA LYS A 619 14.60 5.58 -30.16
C LYS A 619 13.39 4.92 -29.51
N ALA A 620 12.17 5.19 -30.00
CA ALA A 620 10.97 4.54 -29.50
C ALA A 620 11.06 3.00 -29.63
N LYS A 621 11.54 2.52 -30.79
CA LYS A 621 11.78 1.09 -31.03
C LYS A 621 12.79 0.52 -30.01
N ALA A 622 13.94 1.15 -29.87
CA ALA A 622 15.00 0.72 -28.95
C ALA A 622 14.53 0.67 -27.48
N VAL A 623 13.66 1.58 -27.06
CA VAL A 623 13.08 1.58 -25.71
C VAL A 623 12.16 0.37 -25.49
N PHE A 624 11.32 0.02 -26.48
CA PHE A 624 10.48 -1.20 -26.38
C PHE A 624 11.31 -2.46 -26.38
N GLU A 625 12.34 -2.56 -27.25
CA GLU A 625 13.26 -3.70 -27.28
C GLU A 625 13.95 -3.89 -25.93
N ASN A 626 14.49 -2.82 -25.34
CA ASN A 626 15.06 -2.85 -24.00
C ASN A 626 14.02 -3.22 -22.91
N GLY A 627 12.81 -2.72 -23.01
CA GLY A 627 11.72 -3.07 -22.08
C GLY A 627 11.36 -4.55 -22.14
N LEU A 628 11.28 -5.13 -23.34
CA LEU A 628 10.96 -6.54 -23.55
C LEU A 628 12.13 -7.46 -23.18
N GLU A 629 13.39 -7.00 -23.26
CA GLU A 629 14.52 -7.74 -22.74
C GLU A 629 14.43 -7.96 -21.21
N HIS A 630 13.96 -6.96 -20.47
CA HIS A 630 13.75 -7.05 -19.04
C HIS A 630 12.42 -7.71 -18.65
N ASN A 631 11.35 -7.44 -19.40
CA ASN A 631 9.97 -7.86 -19.12
C ASN A 631 9.32 -8.54 -20.34
N PRO A 632 9.79 -9.73 -20.76
CA PRO A 632 9.27 -10.39 -21.97
C PRO A 632 7.81 -10.82 -21.85
N GLN A 633 7.30 -10.99 -20.63
CA GLN A 633 5.92 -11.37 -20.33
C GLN A 633 5.02 -10.14 -20.07
N SER A 634 5.44 -8.93 -20.41
CA SER A 634 4.62 -7.73 -20.29
C SER A 634 3.63 -7.61 -21.44
N ALA A 635 2.34 -7.68 -21.16
CA ALA A 635 1.29 -7.46 -22.16
C ALA A 635 1.36 -6.03 -22.73
N ASP A 636 1.57 -5.02 -21.88
CA ASP A 636 1.63 -3.61 -22.25
C ASP A 636 2.80 -3.30 -23.18
N LEU A 637 3.99 -3.85 -22.89
CA LEU A 637 5.17 -3.67 -23.75
C LEU A 637 5.02 -4.39 -25.07
N ASN A 638 4.51 -5.63 -25.10
CA ASN A 638 4.23 -6.35 -26.32
C ASN A 638 3.20 -5.59 -27.18
N TYR A 639 2.13 -5.08 -26.58
CA TYR A 639 1.12 -4.27 -27.26
C TYR A 639 1.71 -2.98 -27.82
N GLY A 640 2.43 -2.20 -27.00
CA GLY A 640 3.05 -0.95 -27.39
C GLY A 640 4.08 -1.12 -28.53
N PHE A 641 4.89 -2.18 -28.45
CA PHE A 641 5.85 -2.51 -29.50
C PHE A 641 5.17 -2.97 -30.79
N GLY A 642 4.13 -3.79 -30.70
CA GLY A 642 3.30 -4.17 -31.84
C GLY A 642 2.73 -2.96 -32.57
N LEU A 643 2.20 -1.98 -31.85
CA LEU A 643 1.73 -0.71 -32.42
C LEU A 643 2.87 0.12 -33.06
N GLN A 644 4.06 0.11 -32.47
CA GLN A 644 5.23 0.78 -33.04
C GLN A 644 5.64 0.14 -34.37
N LEU A 645 5.61 -1.19 -34.45
CA LEU A 645 5.91 -1.95 -35.67
C LEU A 645 4.87 -1.71 -36.78
N ILE A 646 3.57 -1.60 -36.44
CA ILE A 646 2.53 -1.19 -37.41
C ILE A 646 2.87 0.15 -38.04
N ARG A 647 3.26 1.16 -37.23
CA ARG A 647 3.66 2.48 -37.72
C ARG A 647 4.89 2.43 -38.64
N SER A 648 5.79 1.50 -38.38
CA SER A 648 6.96 1.24 -39.22
C SER A 648 6.65 0.35 -40.43
N LYS A 649 5.39 -0.04 -40.63
CA LYS A 649 4.90 -0.94 -41.71
C LYS A 649 5.46 -2.36 -41.65
N ASP A 650 5.97 -2.79 -40.52
CA ASP A 650 6.40 -4.18 -40.27
C ASP A 650 5.24 -4.98 -39.68
N TYR A 651 4.25 -5.27 -40.51
CA TYR A 651 2.99 -5.85 -40.08
C TYR A 651 3.11 -7.32 -39.61
N LEU A 652 4.04 -8.07 -40.19
CA LEU A 652 4.29 -9.49 -39.77
C LEU A 652 4.92 -9.56 -38.38
N ALA A 653 5.91 -8.71 -38.11
CA ALA A 653 6.49 -8.65 -36.77
C ALA A 653 5.47 -8.09 -35.78
N ALA A 654 4.66 -7.10 -36.13
CA ALA A 654 3.63 -6.53 -35.30
C ALA A 654 2.61 -7.59 -34.85
N GLU A 655 2.15 -8.45 -35.75
CA GLU A 655 1.20 -9.53 -35.44
C GLU A 655 1.72 -10.43 -34.29
N ARG A 656 3.00 -10.82 -34.32
CA ARG A 656 3.60 -11.66 -33.27
C ARG A 656 3.49 -11.02 -31.87
N TYR A 657 3.85 -9.75 -31.75
CA TYR A 657 3.82 -9.05 -30.47
C TYR A 657 2.40 -8.76 -30.01
N LEU A 658 1.48 -8.46 -30.93
CA LEU A 658 0.06 -8.28 -30.61
C LEU A 658 -0.60 -9.60 -30.19
N ALA A 659 -0.24 -10.72 -30.79
CA ALA A 659 -0.67 -12.03 -30.36
C ALA A 659 -0.23 -12.30 -28.92
N GLN A 660 1.06 -12.05 -28.62
CA GLN A 660 1.61 -12.21 -27.28
C GLN A 660 0.89 -11.31 -26.24
N ALA A 661 0.59 -10.07 -26.60
CA ALA A 661 -0.18 -9.16 -25.72
C ALA A 661 -1.59 -9.69 -25.44
N ALA A 662 -2.29 -10.17 -26.47
CA ALA A 662 -3.62 -10.74 -26.34
C ALA A 662 -3.64 -12.02 -25.50
N GLU A 663 -2.59 -12.86 -25.61
CA GLU A 663 -2.43 -14.08 -24.83
C GLU A 663 -2.10 -13.79 -23.36
N LEU A 664 -1.24 -12.81 -23.08
CA LEU A 664 -0.83 -12.44 -21.72
C LEU A 664 -1.93 -11.71 -20.93
N ALA A 665 -2.84 -11.01 -21.61
CA ALA A 665 -3.94 -10.29 -20.97
C ALA A 665 -5.29 -10.57 -21.66
N PRO A 666 -5.81 -11.81 -21.57
CA PRO A 666 -7.03 -12.19 -22.29
C PRO A 666 -8.26 -11.31 -21.96
N PRO A 667 -8.48 -10.80 -20.73
CA PRO A 667 -9.61 -9.93 -20.45
C PRO A 667 -9.53 -8.54 -21.09
N ASN A 668 -8.37 -8.13 -21.61
CA ASN A 668 -8.19 -6.82 -22.21
C ASN A 668 -8.77 -6.79 -23.64
N VAL A 669 -9.98 -6.28 -23.76
CA VAL A 669 -10.73 -6.18 -25.04
C VAL A 669 -9.94 -5.41 -26.12
N GLN A 670 -9.18 -4.38 -25.75
CA GLN A 670 -8.40 -3.58 -26.70
C GLN A 670 -7.26 -4.39 -27.34
N TYR A 671 -6.60 -5.26 -26.57
CA TYR A 671 -5.53 -6.11 -27.09
C TYR A 671 -6.09 -7.16 -28.03
N GLN A 672 -7.24 -7.75 -27.68
CA GLN A 672 -7.96 -8.69 -28.53
C GLN A 672 -8.35 -8.03 -29.86
N TYR A 673 -8.96 -6.84 -29.78
CA TYR A 673 -9.39 -6.10 -30.97
C TYR A 673 -8.24 -5.82 -31.94
N VAL A 674 -7.12 -5.25 -31.44
CA VAL A 674 -5.98 -4.87 -32.29
C VAL A 674 -5.29 -6.11 -32.87
N TYR A 675 -5.26 -7.24 -32.13
CA TYR A 675 -4.75 -8.50 -32.66
C TYR A 675 -5.61 -9.04 -33.82
N LEU A 676 -6.93 -9.01 -33.68
CA LEU A 676 -7.88 -9.36 -34.77
C LEU A 676 -7.67 -8.50 -36.01
N VAL A 677 -7.49 -7.20 -35.83
CA VAL A 677 -7.20 -6.26 -36.93
C VAL A 677 -5.86 -6.62 -37.61
N ALA A 678 -4.82 -6.96 -36.84
CA ALA A 678 -3.51 -7.31 -37.38
C ALA A 678 -3.57 -8.61 -38.21
N LEU A 679 -4.28 -9.64 -37.73
CA LEU A 679 -4.52 -10.87 -38.46
C LEU A 679 -5.25 -10.60 -39.79
N ASP A 680 -6.32 -9.81 -39.75
CA ASP A 680 -7.10 -9.47 -40.94
C ASP A 680 -6.26 -8.67 -41.97
N HIS A 681 -5.46 -7.72 -41.50
CA HIS A 681 -4.57 -6.94 -42.36
C HIS A 681 -3.52 -7.79 -43.07
N ASN A 682 -2.99 -8.83 -42.40
CA ASN A 682 -2.02 -9.76 -42.94
C ASN A 682 -2.68 -10.88 -43.81
N GLY A 683 -3.96 -10.73 -44.18
CA GLY A 683 -4.68 -11.70 -45.02
C GLY A 683 -5.17 -12.94 -44.27
N ARG A 684 -5.02 -13.01 -42.95
CA ARG A 684 -5.41 -14.12 -42.09
C ARG A 684 -6.81 -13.93 -41.49
N THR A 685 -7.77 -13.44 -42.30
CA THR A 685 -9.14 -13.14 -41.87
C THR A 685 -9.85 -14.33 -41.25
N THR A 686 -9.63 -15.53 -41.82
CA THR A 686 -10.22 -16.80 -41.29
C THR A 686 -9.65 -17.13 -39.90
N ASP A 687 -8.36 -16.93 -39.69
CA ASP A 687 -7.70 -17.18 -38.39
C ASP A 687 -8.22 -16.18 -37.35
N ALA A 688 -8.40 -14.90 -37.70
CA ALA A 688 -8.99 -13.90 -36.85
C ALA A 688 -10.40 -14.32 -36.38
N LEU A 689 -11.23 -14.80 -37.30
CA LEU A 689 -12.60 -15.24 -36.97
C LEU A 689 -12.59 -16.50 -36.09
N ASN A 690 -11.69 -17.45 -36.33
CA ASN A 690 -11.54 -18.65 -35.49
C ASN A 690 -11.05 -18.31 -34.10
N TYR A 691 -10.08 -17.39 -33.98
CA TYR A 691 -9.61 -16.89 -32.70
C TYR A 691 -10.75 -16.23 -31.91
N LEU A 692 -11.48 -15.31 -32.51
CA LEU A 692 -12.62 -14.66 -31.87
C LEU A 692 -13.68 -15.67 -31.40
N LYS A 693 -13.95 -16.68 -32.22
CA LYS A 693 -14.89 -17.74 -31.85
C LYS A 693 -14.44 -18.49 -30.57
N GLN A 694 -13.17 -18.85 -30.48
CA GLN A 694 -12.61 -19.50 -29.29
C GLN A 694 -12.63 -18.55 -28.07
N TYR A 695 -12.23 -17.31 -28.26
CA TYR A 695 -12.28 -16.30 -27.21
C TYR A 695 -13.67 -16.15 -26.58
N LEU A 696 -14.72 -16.06 -27.41
CA LEU A 696 -16.11 -15.91 -26.96
C LEU A 696 -16.68 -17.16 -26.27
N THR A 697 -15.99 -18.31 -26.27
CA THR A 697 -16.40 -19.46 -25.45
C THR A 697 -16.01 -19.29 -23.99
N ILE A 698 -15.03 -18.42 -23.70
CA ILE A 698 -14.43 -18.26 -22.36
C ILE A 698 -14.78 -16.88 -21.78
N TYR A 699 -14.73 -15.85 -22.61
CA TYR A 699 -14.89 -14.45 -22.19
C TYR A 699 -16.18 -13.84 -22.75
N PRO A 700 -16.80 -12.91 -22.00
CA PRO A 700 -18.03 -12.26 -22.44
C PRO A 700 -17.80 -11.43 -23.71
N ALA A 701 -18.83 -11.39 -24.56
CA ALA A 701 -18.81 -10.57 -25.77
C ALA A 701 -18.83 -9.08 -25.40
N SER A 702 -17.88 -8.31 -25.94
CA SER A 702 -17.92 -6.84 -25.88
C SER A 702 -18.47 -6.28 -27.20
N PRO A 703 -19.16 -5.13 -27.19
CA PRO A 703 -19.66 -4.50 -28.40
C PRO A 703 -18.59 -4.30 -29.49
N GLN A 704 -17.37 -3.94 -29.08
CA GLN A 704 -16.23 -3.72 -29.98
C GLN A 704 -15.79 -5.02 -30.67
N LEU A 705 -15.72 -6.13 -29.95
CA LEU A 705 -15.34 -7.44 -30.52
C LEU A 705 -16.46 -8.03 -31.37
N VAL A 706 -17.73 -7.78 -31.01
CA VAL A 706 -18.87 -8.19 -31.80
C VAL A 706 -18.88 -7.47 -33.16
N GLU A 707 -18.62 -6.16 -33.18
CA GLU A 707 -18.64 -5.35 -34.40
C GLU A 707 -17.53 -5.76 -35.38
N ILE A 708 -16.28 -5.91 -34.90
CA ILE A 708 -15.20 -6.40 -35.76
C ILE A 708 -15.47 -7.82 -36.24
N GLY A 709 -16.00 -8.69 -35.38
CA GLY A 709 -16.34 -10.07 -35.74
C GLY A 709 -17.40 -10.16 -36.82
N ILE A 710 -18.41 -9.29 -36.80
CA ILE A 710 -19.41 -9.16 -37.88
C ILE A 710 -18.73 -8.78 -39.21
N GLY A 711 -17.79 -7.85 -39.18
CA GLY A 711 -16.99 -7.45 -40.34
C GLY A 711 -16.17 -8.63 -40.90
N LEU A 712 -15.45 -9.36 -40.03
CA LEU A 712 -14.67 -10.54 -40.40
C LEU A 712 -15.55 -11.68 -40.97
N ALA A 713 -16.72 -11.93 -40.36
CA ALA A 713 -17.66 -12.95 -40.81
C ALA A 713 -18.24 -12.64 -42.20
N ARG A 714 -18.56 -11.36 -42.49
CA ARG A 714 -18.99 -10.91 -43.83
C ARG A 714 -17.86 -11.09 -44.85
N LYS A 715 -16.64 -10.68 -44.53
CA LYS A 715 -15.47 -10.79 -45.41
C LYS A 715 -15.15 -12.25 -45.79
N THR A 716 -15.34 -13.19 -44.86
CA THR A 716 -15.11 -14.62 -45.09
C THR A 716 -16.33 -15.37 -45.61
N GLY A 717 -17.52 -14.73 -45.74
CA GLY A 717 -18.76 -15.39 -46.12
C GLY A 717 -19.29 -16.36 -45.04
N ASN A 718 -18.87 -16.26 -43.80
CA ASN A 718 -19.28 -17.15 -42.72
C ASN A 718 -20.62 -16.73 -42.11
N ILE A 719 -21.71 -17.13 -42.80
CA ILE A 719 -23.09 -16.79 -42.40
C ILE A 719 -23.45 -17.33 -41.01
N LYS A 720 -22.92 -18.50 -40.63
CA LYS A 720 -23.18 -19.10 -39.30
C LYS A 720 -22.65 -18.20 -38.19
N MET A 721 -21.42 -17.78 -38.29
CA MET A 721 -20.78 -16.90 -37.30
C MET A 721 -21.41 -15.49 -37.32
N LEU A 722 -21.76 -14.99 -38.49
CA LEU A 722 -22.48 -13.72 -38.63
C LEU A 722 -23.80 -13.72 -37.83
N ASN A 723 -24.61 -14.76 -37.98
CA ASN A 723 -25.88 -14.88 -37.26
C ASN A 723 -25.65 -15.02 -35.73
N GLN A 724 -24.61 -15.76 -35.32
CA GLN A 724 -24.27 -15.87 -33.88
C GLN A 724 -23.89 -14.52 -33.28
N LEU A 725 -23.02 -13.76 -33.93
CA LEU A 725 -22.56 -12.45 -33.45
C LEU A 725 -23.67 -11.39 -33.41
N GLN A 726 -24.64 -11.47 -34.35
CA GLN A 726 -25.80 -10.58 -34.34
C GLN A 726 -26.72 -10.78 -33.13
N GLN A 727 -26.68 -11.95 -32.48
CA GLN A 727 -27.46 -12.19 -31.25
C GLN A 727 -26.86 -11.48 -30.02
N TYR A 728 -25.59 -11.04 -30.07
CA TYR A 728 -24.95 -10.27 -29.01
C TYR A 728 -25.14 -8.74 -29.15
N ARG A 729 -25.80 -8.30 -30.21
CA ARG A 729 -26.13 -6.91 -30.49
C ARG A 729 -27.40 -6.48 -29.75
#